data_18207ae1c0dd4302c8e4beb06489b493
#
_entry.id   18207ae1c0dd4302c8e4beb06489b493
#
_cell.length_a   1.000
_cell.length_b   1.000
_cell.length_c   1.000
_cell.angle_alpha   90.00
_cell.angle_beta   90.00
_cell.angle_gamma   90.00
#
_symmetry.space_group_name_H-M   'P 1'
#
loop_
_entity.id
_entity.type
_entity.pdbx_description
1 polymer ?
#
loop_
_entity_poly.entity_id
_entity_poly.type
_entity_poly.pdbx_seq_one_letter_code
_entity_poly.pdbx_strand_id
1 'polypeptide(L)'
;MLNNFVVYALNMPRLSKQLLVMVTDTLLCLLSVWISFYLRLGELDFYRDTGSDPLLITFGVSTVLAIPIFFWLGLYQPIFRYSGMPAMMTMAGATVLYGCFFSAIFTFLGVNGVPRTVGLIQPIIMFLLVGASRAVARVWIGDLYKHRFKKSFIPKVLIYGAGFAGRQLASGMANSQEMRLVGFLDDDDRLHGHVLNGLHIYNPRGIEEIVKRKGVTDILLAMPSASRERRNQILSQLSKIKLSVRTFPGLSDIASGKITLSDVRELDINDLLGREPVEPNGLLLIRNTHNKTVLVTGAGGSIGSELCRQLLTTRPRRLLLVEISEHGLYQILQEIQSALHFPEVSQDEFIEVVPLLASVCDEVRMQEIMSTWKPQTVYHTAAYKHVPIVEHNPAEGVRNNVWGTKVCAEAAVRNGVQNFILISSDKAVRPTNIMGATKRLAEMVLQALNEVAPTADSHAINAGNSVFRTKTCFSMVRFGNVLNSSGSVVPLFREQIKNGGPITLTHSDITRYFMTISEAAQLVIQAGAMASGGDVFVLDMGEPVRIYDLASRIVNLSGLTLRNERNPLGDIEIKITGLRPGEKLYEELLIGNNSKPTQHQRILKAHEKFIPWEHLQGKLDSLSLALSINDIPVIRRILQQLVNGYHPSNDVVDWVYLEQERQSANS
;
A
#
# COMPACT_ATOMS: atom_id res chain seq x y z
N MET A 1 -32.81 14.58 -25.52
CA MET A 1 -31.82 15.64 -25.85
C MET A 1 -31.13 16.19 -24.58
N LEU A 2 -31.83 16.60 -23.55
CA LEU A 2 -31.23 17.18 -22.30
C LEU A 2 -30.21 16.26 -21.59
N ASN A 3 -30.47 14.96 -21.53
CA ASN A 3 -29.57 13.99 -20.88
C ASN A 3 -28.20 13.82 -21.58
N ASN A 4 -28.17 14.02 -22.89
CA ASN A 4 -26.91 13.94 -23.65
C ASN A 4 -26.07 15.21 -23.50
N PHE A 5 -26.70 16.36 -23.29
CA PHE A 5 -26.03 17.65 -23.07
C PHE A 5 -25.28 17.63 -21.69
N VAL A 6 -25.90 17.10 -20.65
CA VAL A 6 -25.27 17.03 -19.32
C VAL A 6 -24.05 16.09 -19.32
N VAL A 7 -24.13 14.95 -20.01
CA VAL A 7 -22.98 14.04 -20.16
C VAL A 7 -21.84 14.67 -20.92
N TYR A 8 -22.16 15.43 -21.96
CA TYR A 8 -21.19 16.18 -22.75
C TYR A 8 -20.53 17.28 -21.89
N ALA A 9 -21.34 18.04 -21.13
CA ALA A 9 -20.85 19.08 -20.21
C ALA A 9 -19.96 18.54 -19.08
N LEU A 10 -20.25 17.33 -18.55
CA LEU A 10 -19.43 16.68 -17.53
C LEU A 10 -18.06 16.22 -18.06
N ASN A 11 -17.96 15.84 -19.33
CA ASN A 11 -16.72 15.38 -19.97
C ASN A 11 -15.88 16.50 -20.60
N MET A 12 -16.36 17.76 -20.58
CA MET A 12 -15.61 18.89 -21.11
C MET A 12 -14.32 19.18 -20.33
N PRO A 13 -13.27 19.69 -21.00
CA PRO A 13 -12.07 20.18 -20.32
C PRO A 13 -12.38 21.36 -19.40
N ARG A 14 -11.52 21.62 -18.42
CA ARG A 14 -11.73 22.65 -17.38
C ARG A 14 -12.06 24.02 -17.94
N LEU A 15 -11.33 24.47 -18.95
CA LEU A 15 -11.54 25.77 -19.61
C LEU A 15 -12.93 25.89 -20.22
N SER A 16 -13.42 24.86 -20.91
CA SER A 16 -14.75 24.87 -21.53
C SER A 16 -15.86 24.93 -20.47
N LYS A 17 -15.69 24.30 -19.32
CA LYS A 17 -16.62 24.40 -18.17
C LYS A 17 -16.66 25.80 -17.59
N GLN A 18 -15.51 26.45 -17.44
CA GLN A 18 -15.42 27.83 -16.96
C GLN A 18 -16.13 28.78 -17.94
N LEU A 19 -15.86 28.65 -19.22
CA LEU A 19 -16.51 29.45 -20.26
C LEU A 19 -18.04 29.28 -20.28
N LEU A 20 -18.53 28.05 -20.16
CA LEU A 20 -19.97 27.77 -20.09
C LEU A 20 -20.64 28.50 -18.91
N VAL A 21 -20.01 28.47 -17.75
CA VAL A 21 -20.51 29.14 -16.53
C VAL A 21 -20.45 30.66 -16.69
N MET A 22 -19.37 31.19 -17.26
CA MET A 22 -19.24 32.64 -17.53
C MET A 22 -20.31 33.14 -18.53
N VAL A 23 -20.58 32.38 -19.58
CA VAL A 23 -21.66 32.71 -20.55
C VAL A 23 -23.01 32.65 -19.84
N THR A 24 -23.28 31.66 -19.00
CA THR A 24 -24.54 31.58 -18.25
C THR A 24 -24.71 32.77 -17.33
N ASP A 25 -23.67 33.15 -16.57
CA ASP A 25 -23.72 34.31 -15.66
C ASP A 25 -23.87 35.64 -16.42
N THR A 26 -23.26 35.77 -17.60
CA THR A 26 -23.47 36.93 -18.49
C THR A 26 -24.94 37.02 -18.90
N LEU A 27 -25.55 35.93 -19.34
CA LEU A 27 -26.97 35.91 -19.70
C LEU A 27 -27.89 36.26 -18.52
N LEU A 28 -27.58 35.75 -17.33
CA LEU A 28 -28.33 36.09 -16.11
C LEU A 28 -28.12 37.54 -15.70
N CYS A 29 -26.94 38.11 -15.93
CA CYS A 29 -26.66 39.51 -15.72
C CYS A 29 -27.51 40.41 -16.63
N LEU A 30 -27.56 40.11 -17.92
CA LEU A 30 -28.41 40.83 -18.86
C LEU A 30 -29.90 40.70 -18.51
N LEU A 31 -30.32 39.49 -18.15
CA LEU A 31 -31.71 39.24 -17.71
C LEU A 31 -32.05 40.02 -16.44
N SER A 32 -31.13 40.12 -15.49
CA SER A 32 -31.35 40.88 -14.24
C SER A 32 -31.52 42.36 -14.47
N VAL A 33 -30.76 42.95 -15.40
CA VAL A 33 -30.92 44.35 -15.82
C VAL A 33 -32.30 44.54 -16.47
N TRP A 34 -32.65 43.67 -17.45
CA TRP A 34 -33.93 43.74 -18.14
C TRP A 34 -35.11 43.66 -17.15
N ILE A 35 -35.11 42.69 -16.23
CA ILE A 35 -36.17 42.55 -15.21
C ILE A 35 -36.22 43.81 -14.33
N SER A 36 -35.08 44.42 -13.96
CA SER A 36 -35.02 45.59 -13.09
C SER A 36 -35.65 46.81 -13.75
N PHE A 37 -35.42 47.03 -15.06
CA PHE A 37 -36.09 48.06 -15.83
C PHE A 37 -37.59 47.81 -15.95
N TYR A 38 -37.99 46.56 -16.24
CA TYR A 38 -39.41 46.19 -16.34
C TYR A 38 -40.15 46.40 -15.00
N LEU A 39 -39.58 46.01 -13.88
CA LEU A 39 -40.19 46.23 -12.56
C LEU A 39 -40.30 47.68 -12.19
N ARG A 40 -39.43 48.54 -12.73
CA ARG A 40 -39.45 49.96 -12.42
C ARG A 40 -40.36 50.80 -13.33
N LEU A 41 -40.38 50.49 -14.63
CA LEU A 41 -41.08 51.30 -15.60
C LEU A 41 -42.45 50.71 -16.01
N GLY A 42 -42.67 49.43 -15.82
CA GLY A 42 -43.95 48.76 -16.11
C GLY A 42 -44.24 48.54 -17.59
N GLU A 43 -43.35 48.95 -18.47
CA GLU A 43 -43.49 48.85 -19.92
C GLU A 43 -42.43 47.94 -20.54
N LEU A 44 -42.72 47.31 -21.68
CA LEU A 44 -41.75 46.47 -22.40
C LEU A 44 -40.90 47.27 -23.39
N ASP A 45 -41.37 48.44 -23.82
CA ASP A 45 -40.68 49.33 -24.75
C ASP A 45 -39.94 50.43 -24.00
N PHE A 46 -38.63 50.26 -23.81
CA PHE A 46 -37.77 51.20 -23.08
C PHE A 46 -37.13 52.28 -23.98
N TYR A 47 -37.60 52.45 -25.22
CA TYR A 47 -37.06 53.41 -26.17
C TYR A 47 -37.58 54.82 -25.86
N ARG A 48 -36.71 55.65 -25.34
CA ARG A 48 -36.93 57.09 -25.23
C ARG A 48 -35.88 57.83 -26.06
N ASP A 49 -36.30 58.84 -26.81
CA ASP A 49 -35.54 59.68 -27.72
C ASP A 49 -34.34 60.43 -27.09
N THR A 50 -33.44 59.77 -26.47
CA THR A 50 -32.20 60.34 -25.90
C THR A 50 -31.03 59.60 -26.56
N GLY A 51 -30.45 60.08 -27.60
CA GLY A 51 -29.31 59.66 -28.41
C GLY A 51 -28.33 58.57 -27.92
N SER A 52 -28.56 57.95 -26.79
CA SER A 52 -27.89 56.78 -26.24
C SER A 52 -28.92 55.88 -25.55
N ASP A 53 -28.93 54.60 -25.91
CA ASP A 53 -29.84 53.61 -25.33
C ASP A 53 -29.44 53.31 -23.86
N PRO A 54 -30.22 53.74 -22.84
CA PRO A 54 -29.88 53.58 -21.42
C PRO A 54 -29.79 52.10 -21.02
N LEU A 55 -30.54 51.24 -21.69
CA LEU A 55 -30.53 49.80 -21.45
C LEU A 55 -29.20 49.17 -21.90
N LEU A 56 -28.69 49.54 -23.08
CA LEU A 56 -27.41 49.05 -23.60
C LEU A 56 -26.23 49.48 -22.73
N ILE A 57 -26.24 50.73 -22.24
CA ILE A 57 -25.22 51.21 -21.31
C ILE A 57 -25.23 50.40 -20.01
N THR A 58 -26.44 50.15 -19.47
CA THR A 58 -26.58 49.38 -18.23
C THR A 58 -26.16 47.94 -18.41
N PHE A 59 -26.46 47.31 -19.54
CA PHE A 59 -25.98 45.96 -19.92
C PHE A 59 -24.46 45.91 -19.96
N GLY A 60 -23.81 46.84 -20.64
CA GLY A 60 -22.36 46.92 -20.77
C GLY A 60 -21.68 47.07 -19.40
N VAL A 61 -22.10 48.04 -18.63
CA VAL A 61 -21.52 48.30 -17.28
C VAL A 61 -21.75 47.12 -16.35
N SER A 62 -22.95 46.54 -16.34
CA SER A 62 -23.28 45.40 -15.51
C SER A 62 -22.38 44.18 -15.82
N THR A 63 -22.19 43.86 -17.11
CA THR A 63 -21.35 42.72 -17.51
C THR A 63 -19.87 42.97 -17.24
N VAL A 64 -19.36 44.17 -17.54
CA VAL A 64 -17.96 44.53 -17.33
C VAL A 64 -17.59 44.55 -15.85
N LEU A 65 -18.53 44.85 -14.94
CA LEU A 65 -18.31 44.78 -13.49
C LEU A 65 -18.47 43.33 -12.95
N ALA A 66 -19.51 42.60 -13.35
CA ALA A 66 -19.84 41.31 -12.77
C ALA A 66 -18.77 40.26 -13.08
N ILE A 67 -18.38 40.10 -14.35
CA ILE A 67 -17.50 38.99 -14.76
C ILE A 67 -16.10 39.07 -14.12
N PRO A 68 -15.39 40.21 -14.09
CA PRO A 68 -14.09 40.32 -13.44
C PRO A 68 -14.18 40.10 -11.92
N ILE A 69 -15.20 40.65 -11.23
CA ILE A 69 -15.40 40.48 -9.80
C ILE A 69 -15.62 39.01 -9.47
N PHE A 70 -16.47 38.31 -10.22
CA PHE A 70 -16.75 36.90 -10.01
C PHE A 70 -15.53 36.03 -10.34
N PHE A 71 -14.75 36.38 -11.34
CA PHE A 71 -13.51 35.70 -11.67
C PHE A 71 -12.46 35.88 -10.57
N TRP A 72 -12.25 37.09 -10.10
CA TRP A 72 -11.27 37.40 -9.06
C TRP A 72 -11.59 36.74 -7.71
N LEU A 73 -12.87 36.67 -7.35
CA LEU A 73 -13.32 35.98 -6.14
C LEU A 73 -13.45 34.44 -6.29
N GLY A 74 -13.05 33.89 -7.43
CA GLY A 74 -12.94 32.45 -7.64
C GLY A 74 -14.26 31.72 -7.89
N LEU A 75 -15.35 32.42 -8.28
CA LEU A 75 -16.64 31.80 -8.59
C LEU A 75 -16.58 30.83 -9.78
N TYR A 76 -15.59 30.96 -10.64
CA TYR A 76 -15.37 30.11 -11.81
C TYR A 76 -14.34 29.01 -11.59
N GLN A 77 -13.82 28.83 -10.37
CA GLN A 77 -12.96 27.68 -10.05
C GLN A 77 -13.82 26.41 -9.90
N PRO A 78 -13.58 25.37 -10.70
CA PRO A 78 -14.55 24.29 -10.85
C PRO A 78 -14.38 23.21 -9.78
N ILE A 79 -15.07 23.29 -8.68
CA ILE A 79 -15.34 22.13 -7.83
C ILE A 79 -16.84 22.10 -7.50
N PHE A 80 -17.67 21.80 -8.52
CA PHE A 80 -19.12 21.59 -8.33
C PHE A 80 -19.46 20.44 -7.36
N ARG A 81 -18.50 19.60 -7.03
CA ARG A 81 -18.71 18.39 -6.24
C ARG A 81 -18.75 18.64 -4.73
N TYR A 82 -18.19 19.77 -4.25
CA TYR A 82 -18.04 20.08 -2.82
C TYR A 82 -18.54 21.49 -2.47
N SER A 83 -19.48 22.07 -3.22
CA SER A 83 -20.05 23.37 -2.92
C SER A 83 -20.97 23.29 -1.70
N GLY A 84 -20.35 23.33 -0.50
CA GLY A 84 -21.03 23.48 0.78
C GLY A 84 -21.29 24.94 1.12
N MET A 85 -21.64 25.23 2.40
CA MET A 85 -21.85 26.57 2.95
C MET A 85 -20.75 27.59 2.56
N PRO A 86 -19.44 27.26 2.50
CA PRO A 86 -18.39 28.22 2.08
C PRO A 86 -18.56 28.77 0.68
N ALA A 87 -19.00 27.94 -0.29
CA ALA A 87 -19.21 28.41 -1.68
C ALA A 87 -20.41 29.37 -1.79
N MET A 88 -21.44 29.18 -1.00
CA MET A 88 -22.58 30.09 -0.94
C MET A 88 -22.15 31.44 -0.33
N MET A 89 -21.30 31.45 0.69
CA MET A 89 -20.74 32.66 1.28
C MET A 89 -19.87 33.43 0.29
N THR A 90 -19.04 32.75 -0.49
CA THR A 90 -18.22 33.38 -1.53
C THR A 90 -19.09 34.01 -2.62
N MET A 91 -20.17 33.34 -3.05
CA MET A 91 -21.12 33.86 -4.01
C MET A 91 -21.85 35.09 -3.46
N ALA A 92 -22.31 35.03 -2.21
CA ALA A 92 -22.96 36.18 -1.55
C ALA A 92 -22.01 37.37 -1.45
N GLY A 93 -20.77 37.15 -1.02
CA GLY A 93 -19.75 38.18 -0.96
C GLY A 93 -19.43 38.83 -2.30
N ALA A 94 -19.33 38.00 -3.37
CA ALA A 94 -19.09 38.49 -4.72
C ALA A 94 -20.24 39.35 -5.25
N THR A 95 -21.48 38.93 -5.00
CA THR A 95 -22.65 39.66 -5.46
C THR A 95 -22.86 40.96 -4.65
N VAL A 96 -22.55 40.96 -3.35
CA VAL A 96 -22.56 42.16 -2.53
C VAL A 96 -21.51 43.19 -3.02
N LEU A 97 -20.27 42.72 -3.26
CA LEU A 97 -19.21 43.60 -3.80
C LEU A 97 -19.61 44.19 -5.17
N TYR A 98 -20.11 43.37 -6.07
CA TYR A 98 -20.67 43.80 -7.34
C TYR A 98 -21.77 44.82 -7.13
N GLY A 99 -22.73 44.55 -6.23
CA GLY A 99 -23.88 45.43 -5.93
C GLY A 99 -23.45 46.78 -5.39
N CYS A 100 -22.42 46.86 -4.55
CA CYS A 100 -21.87 48.10 -4.08
C CYS A 100 -21.35 48.98 -5.22
N PHE A 101 -20.58 48.43 -6.14
CA PHE A 101 -20.06 49.18 -7.29
C PHE A 101 -21.18 49.59 -8.27
N PHE A 102 -22.11 48.68 -8.55
CA PHE A 102 -23.22 48.95 -9.45
C PHE A 102 -24.16 50.01 -8.88
N SER A 103 -24.48 49.96 -7.56
CA SER A 103 -25.27 50.97 -6.88
C SER A 103 -24.55 52.31 -6.83
N ALA A 104 -23.24 52.33 -6.62
CA ALA A 104 -22.44 53.57 -6.62
C ALA A 104 -22.59 54.29 -7.97
N ILE A 105 -22.52 53.59 -9.08
CA ILE A 105 -22.61 54.16 -10.42
C ILE A 105 -24.05 54.63 -10.74
N PHE A 106 -25.06 53.78 -10.57
CA PHE A 106 -26.41 54.03 -11.06
C PHE A 106 -27.32 54.73 -10.05
N THR A 107 -27.08 54.54 -8.71
CA THR A 107 -27.91 55.18 -7.70
C THR A 107 -27.29 56.49 -7.21
N PHE A 108 -25.97 56.49 -6.83
CA PHE A 108 -25.34 57.68 -6.26
C PHE A 108 -24.83 58.67 -7.33
N LEU A 109 -24.01 58.24 -8.27
CA LEU A 109 -23.53 59.09 -9.36
C LEU A 109 -24.66 59.43 -10.34
N GLY A 110 -25.47 58.43 -10.67
CA GLY A 110 -26.58 58.60 -11.62
C GLY A 110 -26.11 58.59 -13.07
N VAL A 111 -26.85 57.93 -13.95
CA VAL A 111 -26.61 57.89 -15.38
C VAL A 111 -27.85 58.42 -16.07
N ASN A 112 -27.68 59.36 -17.01
CA ASN A 112 -28.80 59.96 -17.71
C ASN A 112 -29.65 58.91 -18.42
N GLY A 113 -30.97 58.95 -18.21
CA GLY A 113 -31.91 57.99 -18.76
C GLY A 113 -32.09 56.69 -17.95
N VAL A 114 -31.26 56.38 -16.95
CA VAL A 114 -31.39 55.20 -16.07
C VAL A 114 -32.04 55.59 -14.76
N PRO A 115 -33.16 54.99 -14.34
CA PRO A 115 -33.78 55.25 -13.04
C PRO A 115 -32.84 54.82 -11.91
N ARG A 116 -32.59 55.70 -10.93
CA ARG A 116 -31.68 55.44 -9.78
C ARG A 116 -32.04 54.17 -8.99
N THR A 117 -33.33 53.82 -8.94
CA THR A 117 -33.79 52.62 -8.26
C THR A 117 -33.32 51.30 -8.91
N VAL A 118 -33.00 51.33 -10.25
CA VAL A 118 -32.43 50.19 -10.94
C VAL A 118 -31.08 49.77 -10.34
N GLY A 119 -30.30 50.77 -9.87
CA GLY A 119 -29.03 50.54 -9.19
C GLY A 119 -29.13 49.72 -7.88
N LEU A 120 -30.31 49.71 -7.24
CA LEU A 120 -30.58 48.88 -6.05
C LEU A 120 -31.28 47.56 -6.36
N ILE A 121 -32.23 47.59 -7.29
CA ILE A 121 -33.07 46.43 -7.66
C ILE A 121 -32.26 45.37 -8.39
N GLN A 122 -31.39 45.78 -9.33
CA GLN A 122 -30.66 44.86 -10.21
C GLN A 122 -29.68 43.94 -9.42
N PRO A 123 -28.86 44.38 -8.46
CA PRO A 123 -27.99 43.51 -7.70
C PRO A 123 -28.76 42.44 -6.88
N ILE A 124 -29.94 42.77 -6.38
CA ILE A 124 -30.79 41.81 -5.66
C ILE A 124 -31.32 40.73 -6.61
N ILE A 125 -31.81 41.12 -7.77
CA ILE A 125 -32.27 40.18 -8.80
C ILE A 125 -31.11 39.32 -9.29
N MET A 126 -29.93 39.91 -9.51
CA MET A 126 -28.73 39.19 -9.91
C MET A 126 -28.34 38.12 -8.89
N PHE A 127 -28.37 38.46 -7.58
CA PHE A 127 -28.12 37.50 -6.50
C PHE A 127 -29.11 36.32 -6.54
N LEU A 128 -30.40 36.60 -6.68
CA LEU A 128 -31.43 35.58 -6.77
C LEU A 128 -31.26 34.67 -8.00
N LEU A 129 -30.98 35.24 -9.17
CA LEU A 129 -30.84 34.50 -10.42
C LEU A 129 -29.58 33.61 -10.40
N VAL A 130 -28.44 34.15 -9.99
CA VAL A 130 -27.18 33.39 -9.88
C VAL A 130 -27.33 32.32 -8.80
N GLY A 131 -27.92 32.64 -7.65
CA GLY A 131 -28.18 31.69 -6.58
C GLY A 131 -29.10 30.53 -7.03
N ALA A 132 -30.20 30.86 -7.70
CA ALA A 132 -31.11 29.86 -8.25
C ALA A 132 -30.42 28.99 -9.31
N SER A 133 -29.63 29.57 -10.21
CA SER A 133 -28.88 28.80 -11.22
C SER A 133 -27.92 27.80 -10.60
N ARG A 134 -27.20 28.20 -9.54
CA ARG A 134 -26.30 27.31 -8.78
C ARG A 134 -27.07 26.23 -8.01
N ALA A 135 -28.21 26.58 -7.40
CA ALA A 135 -29.07 25.60 -6.72
C ALA A 135 -29.63 24.55 -7.68
N VAL A 136 -30.16 25.00 -8.84
CA VAL A 136 -30.65 24.10 -9.91
C VAL A 136 -29.51 23.22 -10.43
N ALA A 137 -28.34 23.78 -10.73
CA ALA A 137 -27.19 23.01 -11.19
C ALA A 137 -26.78 21.97 -10.13
N ARG A 138 -26.81 22.30 -8.83
CA ARG A 138 -26.50 21.38 -7.72
C ARG A 138 -27.49 20.23 -7.64
N VAL A 139 -28.79 20.51 -7.68
CA VAL A 139 -29.84 19.49 -7.61
C VAL A 139 -29.82 18.63 -8.88
N TRP A 140 -29.73 19.25 -10.03
CA TRP A 140 -29.76 18.55 -11.32
C TRP A 140 -28.52 17.68 -11.57
N ILE A 141 -27.33 18.25 -11.40
CA ILE A 141 -26.08 17.50 -11.57
C ILE A 141 -25.93 16.47 -10.45
N GLY A 142 -26.33 16.81 -9.22
CA GLY A 142 -26.31 15.90 -8.07
C GLY A 142 -27.26 14.70 -8.25
N ASP A 143 -28.50 14.93 -8.69
CA ASP A 143 -29.49 13.86 -8.88
C ASP A 143 -29.26 13.03 -10.15
N LEU A 144 -28.83 13.66 -11.25
CA LEU A 144 -28.47 12.94 -12.48
C LEU A 144 -27.19 12.10 -12.30
N TYR A 145 -26.22 12.59 -11.52
CA TYR A 145 -25.06 11.80 -11.12
C TYR A 145 -25.46 10.63 -10.21
N LYS A 146 -26.40 10.86 -9.28
CA LYS A 146 -27.00 9.81 -8.44
C LYS A 146 -27.81 8.80 -9.27
N HIS A 147 -28.59 9.23 -10.24
CA HIS A 147 -29.46 8.35 -11.04
C HIS A 147 -28.73 7.56 -12.14
N ARG A 148 -27.65 8.05 -12.72
CA ARG A 148 -26.93 7.33 -13.78
C ARG A 148 -25.75 6.47 -13.30
N PHE A 149 -25.09 6.86 -12.18
CA PHE A 149 -24.08 6.04 -11.54
C PHE A 149 -24.62 5.22 -10.38
N LYS A 150 -25.86 5.46 -9.90
CA LYS A 150 -26.59 4.71 -8.88
C LYS A 150 -27.88 4.04 -9.38
N LYS A 151 -27.92 3.59 -10.62
CA LYS A 151 -28.54 2.29 -10.89
C LYS A 151 -27.57 1.14 -10.55
N SER A 152 -26.45 1.42 -9.97
CA SER A 152 -25.66 0.52 -9.17
C SER A 152 -26.37 0.41 -7.82
N PHE A 153 -27.03 -0.68 -7.57
CA PHE A 153 -27.60 -1.14 -6.31
C PHE A 153 -26.85 -0.55 -5.12
N ILE A 154 -27.55 0.18 -4.23
CA ILE A 154 -27.00 0.46 -2.90
C ILE A 154 -26.74 -0.91 -2.26
N PRO A 155 -25.48 -1.28 -1.95
CA PRO A 155 -25.17 -2.58 -1.40
C PRO A 155 -25.99 -2.82 -0.14
N LYS A 156 -26.73 -3.93 -0.10
CA LYS A 156 -27.44 -4.35 1.09
C LYS A 156 -26.54 -5.22 1.93
N VAL A 157 -26.30 -4.80 3.14
CA VAL A 157 -25.23 -5.31 3.99
C VAL A 157 -25.80 -6.02 5.21
N LEU A 158 -25.24 -7.18 5.55
CA LEU A 158 -25.37 -7.83 6.86
C LEU A 158 -24.08 -7.64 7.66
N ILE A 159 -24.20 -7.38 8.95
CA ILE A 159 -23.06 -7.38 9.87
C ILE A 159 -22.99 -8.75 10.55
N TYR A 160 -21.85 -9.42 10.40
CA TYR A 160 -21.57 -10.66 11.13
C TYR A 160 -20.89 -10.32 12.46
N GLY A 161 -21.58 -10.60 13.57
CA GLY A 161 -21.27 -10.22 14.94
C GLY A 161 -22.21 -9.13 15.45
N ALA A 162 -23.15 -9.49 16.34
CA ALA A 162 -24.08 -8.57 17.00
C ALA A 162 -23.54 -8.03 18.34
N GLY A 163 -22.27 -8.28 18.64
CA GLY A 163 -21.55 -7.80 19.83
C GLY A 163 -21.28 -6.29 19.80
N PHE A 164 -20.38 -5.83 20.67
CA PHE A 164 -20.04 -4.39 20.81
C PHE A 164 -19.58 -3.75 19.51
N ALA A 165 -18.65 -4.38 18.80
CA ALA A 165 -18.11 -3.87 17.54
C ALA A 165 -19.19 -3.77 16.44
N GLY A 166 -20.05 -4.79 16.31
CA GLY A 166 -21.17 -4.76 15.35
C GLY A 166 -22.20 -3.68 15.65
N ARG A 167 -22.48 -3.41 16.92
CA ARG A 167 -23.38 -2.33 17.34
C ARG A 167 -22.84 -0.95 17.01
N GLN A 168 -21.55 -0.72 17.28
CA GLN A 168 -20.89 0.54 16.92
C GLN A 168 -20.90 0.75 15.41
N LEU A 169 -20.53 -0.28 14.64
CA LEU A 169 -20.55 -0.23 13.18
C LEU A 169 -21.96 0.11 12.65
N ALA A 170 -22.99 -0.56 13.17
CA ALA A 170 -24.38 -0.29 12.79
C ALA A 170 -24.80 1.16 13.09
N SER A 171 -24.40 1.70 14.24
CA SER A 171 -24.69 3.08 14.62
C SER A 171 -23.97 4.08 13.70
N GLY A 172 -22.71 3.84 13.36
CA GLY A 172 -21.96 4.66 12.41
C GLY A 172 -22.54 4.61 10.98
N MET A 173 -23.13 3.47 10.61
CA MET A 173 -23.74 3.28 9.29
C MET A 173 -25.20 3.73 9.20
N ALA A 174 -25.86 4.07 10.29
CA ALA A 174 -27.28 4.40 10.31
C ALA A 174 -27.67 5.55 9.34
N ASN A 175 -26.78 6.51 9.17
CA ASN A 175 -26.96 7.65 8.26
C ASN A 175 -26.18 7.54 6.94
N SER A 176 -25.60 6.36 6.65
CA SER A 176 -24.83 6.16 5.43
C SER A 176 -25.73 6.08 4.19
N GLN A 177 -25.38 6.83 3.17
CA GLN A 177 -26.00 6.74 1.84
C GLN A 177 -25.28 5.76 0.91
N GLU A 178 -24.17 5.18 1.33
CA GLU A 178 -23.31 4.31 0.52
C GLU A 178 -23.67 2.83 0.65
N MET A 179 -24.18 2.42 1.82
CA MET A 179 -24.56 1.04 2.12
C MET A 179 -25.86 1.01 2.95
N ARG A 180 -26.73 0.04 2.70
CA ARG A 180 -27.96 -0.16 3.46
C ARG A 180 -27.84 -1.38 4.37
N LEU A 181 -27.82 -1.17 5.67
CA LEU A 181 -27.81 -2.24 6.65
C LEU A 181 -29.18 -2.94 6.69
N VAL A 182 -29.18 -4.29 6.62
CA VAL A 182 -30.39 -5.13 6.53
C VAL A 182 -30.61 -5.96 7.79
N GLY A 183 -29.55 -6.23 8.56
CA GLY A 183 -29.62 -7.02 9.78
C GLY A 183 -28.24 -7.46 10.27
N PHE A 184 -28.25 -8.31 11.27
CA PHE A 184 -27.06 -8.92 11.84
C PHE A 184 -27.09 -10.45 11.66
N LEU A 185 -25.92 -11.06 11.68
CA LEU A 185 -25.68 -12.49 11.84
C LEU A 185 -24.88 -12.68 13.12
N ASP A 186 -25.22 -13.66 13.94
CA ASP A 186 -24.43 -14.00 15.12
C ASP A 186 -24.48 -15.51 15.36
N ASP A 187 -23.40 -16.07 15.94
CA ASP A 187 -23.31 -17.49 16.27
C ASP A 187 -24.02 -17.84 17.58
N ASP A 188 -24.30 -16.85 18.43
CA ASP A 188 -24.97 -17.05 19.72
C ASP A 188 -26.47 -17.27 19.50
N ASP A 189 -26.93 -18.53 19.71
CA ASP A 189 -28.32 -18.91 19.57
C ASP A 189 -29.28 -18.07 20.44
N ARG A 190 -28.78 -17.52 21.56
CA ARG A 190 -29.60 -16.66 22.47
C ARG A 190 -29.94 -15.31 21.86
N LEU A 191 -29.21 -14.87 20.85
CA LEU A 191 -29.46 -13.59 20.18
C LEU A 191 -30.39 -13.71 18.97
N HIS A 192 -30.63 -14.92 18.49
CA HIS A 192 -31.44 -15.13 17.29
C HIS A 192 -32.88 -14.66 17.47
N GLY A 193 -33.41 -14.01 16.45
CA GLY A 193 -34.77 -13.47 16.45
C GLY A 193 -34.95 -12.15 17.20
N HIS A 194 -33.94 -11.70 17.98
CA HIS A 194 -33.98 -10.41 18.64
C HIS A 194 -33.72 -9.27 17.64
N VAL A 195 -34.15 -8.08 18.06
CA VAL A 195 -33.99 -6.84 17.28
C VAL A 195 -32.97 -5.94 17.97
N LEU A 196 -31.93 -5.52 17.22
CA LEU A 196 -30.89 -4.64 17.68
C LEU A 196 -30.85 -3.38 16.77
N ASN A 197 -31.01 -2.19 17.34
CA ASN A 197 -31.12 -0.92 16.59
C ASN A 197 -32.17 -0.95 15.47
N GLY A 198 -33.31 -1.64 15.70
CA GLY A 198 -34.37 -1.79 14.70
C GLY A 198 -34.12 -2.86 13.64
N LEU A 199 -33.03 -3.63 13.73
CA LEU A 199 -32.64 -4.67 12.78
C LEU A 199 -32.60 -6.04 13.42
N HIS A 200 -33.05 -7.06 12.68
CA HIS A 200 -33.10 -8.45 13.17
C HIS A 200 -31.72 -9.10 13.22
N ILE A 201 -31.50 -9.95 14.21
CA ILE A 201 -30.34 -10.83 14.34
C ILE A 201 -30.76 -12.22 13.82
N TYR A 202 -30.06 -12.71 12.81
CA TYR A 202 -30.34 -13.96 12.11
C TYR A 202 -29.32 -15.05 12.47
N ASN A 203 -29.79 -16.32 12.37
CA ASN A 203 -28.88 -17.47 12.48
C ASN A 203 -28.04 -17.62 11.20
N PRO A 204 -26.70 -17.73 11.30
CA PRO A 204 -25.83 -17.92 10.14
C PRO A 204 -26.10 -19.18 9.33
N ARG A 205 -26.69 -20.23 9.93
CA ARG A 205 -27.03 -21.48 9.22
C ARG A 205 -28.05 -21.27 8.10
N GLY A 206 -28.90 -20.23 8.19
CA GLY A 206 -29.88 -19.87 7.17
C GLY A 206 -29.46 -18.75 6.22
N ILE A 207 -28.18 -18.45 6.13
CA ILE A 207 -27.66 -17.28 5.41
C ILE A 207 -28.05 -17.25 3.92
N GLU A 208 -28.03 -18.39 3.23
CA GLU A 208 -28.37 -18.46 1.79
C GLU A 208 -29.81 -17.99 1.52
N GLU A 209 -30.75 -18.39 2.38
CA GLU A 209 -32.15 -17.98 2.28
C GLU A 209 -32.33 -16.50 2.58
N ILE A 210 -31.65 -16.00 3.62
CA ILE A 210 -31.65 -14.58 4.00
C ILE A 210 -31.11 -13.72 2.87
N VAL A 211 -29.99 -14.11 2.28
CA VAL A 211 -29.36 -13.43 1.15
C VAL A 211 -30.30 -13.31 -0.04
N LYS A 212 -30.94 -14.42 -0.43
CA LYS A 212 -31.91 -14.44 -1.53
C LYS A 212 -33.16 -13.59 -1.23
N ARG A 213 -33.75 -13.74 -0.02
CA ARG A 213 -34.99 -13.04 0.37
C ARG A 213 -34.79 -11.52 0.53
N LYS A 214 -33.68 -11.10 1.10
CA LYS A 214 -33.37 -9.68 1.38
C LYS A 214 -32.58 -9.01 0.27
N GLY A 215 -31.98 -9.78 -0.64
CA GLY A 215 -31.11 -9.29 -1.70
C GLY A 215 -29.81 -8.71 -1.16
N VAL A 216 -29.19 -9.40 -0.20
CA VAL A 216 -27.90 -9.00 0.39
C VAL A 216 -26.79 -9.18 -0.62
N THR A 217 -25.90 -8.22 -0.70
CA THR A 217 -24.75 -8.22 -1.61
C THR A 217 -23.42 -8.28 -0.88
N ASP A 218 -23.36 -7.76 0.34
CA ASP A 218 -22.14 -7.62 1.12
C ASP A 218 -22.33 -8.09 2.56
N ILE A 219 -21.24 -8.61 3.15
CA ILE A 219 -21.14 -8.92 4.58
C ILE A 219 -19.97 -8.15 5.18
N LEU A 220 -20.21 -7.51 6.33
CA LEU A 220 -19.18 -6.88 7.14
C LEU A 220 -18.88 -7.74 8.36
N LEU A 221 -17.64 -8.21 8.49
CA LEU A 221 -17.20 -8.96 9.67
C LEU A 221 -16.84 -7.99 10.80
N ALA A 222 -17.65 -8.00 11.86
CA ALA A 222 -17.49 -7.15 13.05
C ALA A 222 -17.21 -7.99 14.30
N MET A 223 -16.19 -8.85 14.23
CA MET A 223 -15.80 -9.77 15.31
C MET A 223 -14.29 -9.71 15.61
N PRO A 224 -13.77 -8.57 16.11
CA PRO A 224 -12.34 -8.40 16.36
C PRO A 224 -11.80 -9.35 17.44
N SER A 225 -12.64 -9.79 18.38
CA SER A 225 -12.28 -10.72 19.46
C SER A 225 -12.34 -12.20 19.08
N ALA A 226 -12.86 -12.55 17.88
CA ALA A 226 -12.89 -13.93 17.43
C ALA A 226 -11.47 -14.41 17.04
N SER A 227 -11.14 -15.67 17.38
CA SER A 227 -9.88 -16.29 16.94
C SER A 227 -9.80 -16.32 15.41
N ARG A 228 -8.58 -16.34 14.88
CA ARG A 228 -8.37 -16.45 13.43
C ARG A 228 -8.95 -17.74 12.87
N GLU A 229 -8.85 -18.82 13.63
CA GLU A 229 -9.45 -20.10 13.25
C GLU A 229 -10.96 -19.97 13.07
N ARG A 230 -11.66 -19.32 14.02
CA ARG A 230 -13.11 -19.09 13.92
C ARG A 230 -13.46 -18.21 12.74
N ARG A 231 -12.71 -17.14 12.50
CA ARG A 231 -12.91 -16.27 11.33
C ARG A 231 -12.75 -17.04 10.02
N ASN A 232 -11.72 -17.92 9.93
CA ASN A 232 -11.53 -18.78 8.76
C ASN A 232 -12.66 -19.77 8.51
N GLN A 233 -13.21 -20.37 9.56
CA GLN A 233 -14.37 -21.25 9.44
C GLN A 233 -15.56 -20.48 8.83
N ILE A 234 -15.82 -19.27 9.34
CA ILE A 234 -16.88 -18.39 8.84
C ILE A 234 -16.60 -17.99 7.38
N LEU A 235 -15.38 -17.56 7.06
CA LEU A 235 -15.00 -17.19 5.69
C LEU A 235 -15.12 -18.36 4.72
N SER A 236 -14.78 -19.58 5.15
CA SER A 236 -14.96 -20.81 4.35
C SER A 236 -16.43 -21.12 4.09
N GLN A 237 -17.33 -20.82 5.02
CA GLN A 237 -18.77 -20.94 4.80
C GLN A 237 -19.28 -19.84 3.84
N LEU A 238 -18.88 -18.60 4.07
CA LEU A 238 -19.29 -17.46 3.24
C LEU A 238 -18.77 -17.53 1.80
N SER A 239 -17.58 -18.12 1.58
CA SER A 239 -16.98 -18.29 0.24
C SER A 239 -17.81 -19.18 -0.69
N LYS A 240 -18.75 -19.96 -0.15
CA LYS A 240 -19.68 -20.79 -0.95
C LYS A 240 -20.86 -20.00 -1.51
N ILE A 241 -21.05 -18.77 -1.01
CA ILE A 241 -22.19 -17.91 -1.36
C ILE A 241 -21.64 -16.69 -2.13
N LYS A 242 -22.36 -16.25 -3.16
CA LYS A 242 -21.94 -15.06 -3.96
C LYS A 242 -22.17 -13.77 -3.16
N LEU A 243 -21.21 -13.42 -2.31
CA LEU A 243 -21.25 -12.24 -1.44
C LEU A 243 -19.86 -11.60 -1.36
N SER A 244 -19.81 -10.28 -1.41
CA SER A 244 -18.60 -9.53 -1.08
C SER A 244 -18.42 -9.52 0.45
N VAL A 245 -17.28 -9.98 0.93
CA VAL A 245 -16.96 -9.99 2.36
C VAL A 245 -15.89 -8.95 2.63
N ARG A 246 -16.19 -8.05 3.59
CA ARG A 246 -15.28 -7.00 4.04
C ARG A 246 -15.10 -7.10 5.54
N THR A 247 -13.93 -6.68 6.01
CA THR A 247 -13.62 -6.67 7.45
C THR A 247 -13.52 -5.25 7.99
N PHE A 248 -13.70 -5.14 9.28
CA PHE A 248 -13.56 -3.90 10.01
C PHE A 248 -12.24 -3.90 10.80
N PRO A 249 -11.48 -2.78 10.86
CA PRO A 249 -10.26 -2.67 11.65
C PRO A 249 -10.47 -2.99 13.12
N GLY A 250 -9.39 -3.33 13.83
CA GLY A 250 -9.42 -3.84 15.19
C GLY A 250 -9.92 -2.85 16.26
N LEU A 251 -10.06 -3.35 17.49
CA LEU A 251 -10.57 -2.61 18.67
C LEU A 251 -9.78 -1.33 18.99
N SER A 252 -8.49 -1.27 18.70
CA SER A 252 -7.64 -0.08 18.90
C SER A 252 -8.08 1.12 18.04
N ASP A 253 -8.53 0.84 16.82
CA ASP A 253 -8.98 1.87 15.89
C ASP A 253 -10.40 2.35 16.23
N ILE A 254 -11.19 1.47 16.91
CA ILE A 254 -12.53 1.78 17.42
C ILE A 254 -12.47 2.70 18.64
N ALA A 255 -11.49 2.50 19.51
CA ALA A 255 -11.35 3.26 20.76
C ALA A 255 -11.01 4.75 20.52
N SER A 256 -10.41 5.08 19.37
CA SER A 256 -10.07 6.46 18.99
C SER A 256 -11.27 7.30 18.52
N GLY A 257 -12.47 6.73 18.39
CA GLY A 257 -13.71 7.46 18.03
C GLY A 257 -13.76 8.02 16.60
N LYS A 258 -12.79 7.72 15.76
CA LYS A 258 -12.67 8.24 14.38
C LYS A 258 -13.06 7.20 13.32
N ILE A 259 -14.19 6.52 13.52
CA ILE A 259 -14.65 5.52 12.56
C ILE A 259 -15.44 6.19 11.44
N THR A 260 -14.93 6.13 10.23
CA THR A 260 -15.62 6.53 9.01
C THR A 260 -15.88 5.30 8.14
N LEU A 261 -16.87 5.40 7.23
CA LEU A 261 -17.15 4.34 6.24
C LEU A 261 -15.96 4.04 5.32
N SER A 262 -15.02 4.97 5.20
CA SER A 262 -13.75 4.78 4.51
C SER A 262 -12.83 3.76 5.19
N ASP A 263 -13.08 3.40 6.44
CA ASP A 263 -12.31 2.43 7.22
C ASP A 263 -12.76 0.97 7.00
N VAL A 264 -13.84 0.75 6.26
CA VAL A 264 -14.24 -0.58 5.81
C VAL A 264 -13.23 -1.04 4.76
N ARG A 265 -12.33 -1.94 5.17
CA ARG A 265 -11.29 -2.49 4.30
C ARG A 265 -11.76 -3.76 3.61
N GLU A 266 -11.19 -4.02 2.44
CA GLU A 266 -11.27 -5.35 1.85
C GLU A 266 -10.69 -6.37 2.84
N LEU A 267 -11.21 -7.59 2.80
CA LEU A 267 -10.82 -8.66 3.73
C LEU A 267 -9.31 -8.77 3.85
N ASP A 268 -8.80 -8.78 5.06
CA ASP A 268 -7.38 -8.97 5.28
C ASP A 268 -7.01 -10.43 4.93
N ILE A 269 -5.98 -10.58 4.10
CA ILE A 269 -5.49 -11.89 3.68
C ILE A 269 -4.93 -12.69 4.85
N ASN A 270 -4.52 -12.02 5.90
CA ASN A 270 -4.13 -12.66 7.15
C ASN A 270 -5.26 -13.54 7.71
N ASP A 271 -6.53 -13.13 7.48
CA ASP A 271 -7.70 -13.89 7.87
C ASP A 271 -7.94 -15.13 6.98
N LEU A 272 -7.31 -15.20 5.79
CA LEU A 272 -7.41 -16.35 4.89
C LEU A 272 -6.45 -17.50 5.21
N LEU A 273 -5.36 -17.23 5.93
CA LEU A 273 -4.32 -18.22 6.20
C LEU A 273 -4.60 -19.13 7.39
N GLY A 274 -5.52 -18.78 8.28
CA GLY A 274 -5.89 -19.61 9.44
C GLY A 274 -4.82 -19.78 10.52
N ARG A 275 -3.73 -19.05 10.42
CA ARG A 275 -2.60 -19.17 11.31
C ARG A 275 -2.75 -18.25 12.52
N GLU A 276 -2.70 -18.81 13.71
CA GLU A 276 -2.66 -18.04 14.97
C GLU A 276 -1.27 -17.40 15.14
N PRO A 277 -1.19 -16.08 15.42
CA PRO A 277 0.06 -15.45 15.81
C PRO A 277 0.51 -15.97 17.19
N VAL A 278 1.79 -16.19 17.36
CA VAL A 278 2.36 -16.49 18.68
C VAL A 278 2.70 -15.17 19.36
N GLU A 279 2.37 -15.08 20.64
CA GLU A 279 2.75 -13.91 21.43
C GLU A 279 4.28 -13.76 21.46
N PRO A 280 4.79 -12.54 21.22
CA PRO A 280 6.22 -12.29 21.18
C PRO A 280 6.86 -12.42 22.56
N ASN A 281 8.06 -12.99 22.60
CA ASN A 281 8.86 -12.96 23.81
C ASN A 281 9.54 -11.59 23.97
N GLY A 282 9.02 -10.76 24.87
CA GLY A 282 9.50 -9.40 25.10
C GLY A 282 11.01 -9.32 25.43
N LEU A 283 11.57 -10.30 26.15
CA LEU A 283 12.99 -10.33 26.48
C LEU A 283 13.87 -10.56 25.24
N LEU A 284 13.42 -11.41 24.31
CA LEU A 284 14.13 -11.64 23.05
C LEU A 284 14.06 -10.41 22.13
N LEU A 285 12.94 -9.68 22.13
CA LEU A 285 12.79 -8.47 21.32
C LEU A 285 13.77 -7.37 21.72
N ILE A 286 13.97 -7.16 23.02
CA ILE A 286 14.79 -6.04 23.53
C ILE A 286 16.28 -6.37 23.63
N ARG A 287 16.67 -7.65 23.69
CA ARG A 287 18.04 -8.10 23.99
C ARG A 287 19.12 -7.46 23.11
N ASN A 288 18.88 -7.39 21.81
CA ASN A 288 19.85 -6.88 20.82
C ASN A 288 19.52 -5.47 20.31
N THR A 289 18.50 -4.83 20.84
CA THR A 289 17.92 -3.60 20.27
C THR A 289 17.81 -2.47 21.29
N HIS A 290 17.37 -2.77 22.54
CA HIS A 290 17.11 -1.76 23.55
C HIS A 290 18.37 -0.98 23.91
N ASN A 291 18.26 0.36 23.88
CA ASN A 291 19.34 1.31 24.15
C ASN A 291 20.62 1.10 23.31
N LYS A 292 20.49 0.48 22.12
CA LYS A 292 21.59 0.22 21.19
C LYS A 292 21.48 1.05 19.93
N THR A 293 22.57 1.22 19.20
CA THR A 293 22.57 1.68 17.82
C THR A 293 22.30 0.48 16.92
N VAL A 294 21.18 0.50 16.22
CA VAL A 294 20.73 -0.56 15.32
C VAL A 294 20.74 -0.03 13.87
N LEU A 295 21.29 -0.82 12.97
CA LEU A 295 21.34 -0.51 11.53
C LEU A 295 20.47 -1.49 10.76
N VAL A 296 19.63 -0.97 9.86
CA VAL A 296 18.81 -1.77 8.94
C VAL A 296 19.19 -1.39 7.51
N THR A 297 19.70 -2.35 6.74
CA THR A 297 19.93 -2.17 5.29
C THR A 297 18.69 -2.59 4.52
N GLY A 298 18.41 -1.94 3.39
CA GLY A 298 17.17 -2.16 2.66
C GLY A 298 15.94 -1.69 3.47
N ALA A 299 16.10 -0.58 4.20
CA ALA A 299 15.10 -0.06 5.14
C ALA A 299 13.77 0.33 4.47
N GLY A 300 13.78 0.70 3.18
CA GLY A 300 12.60 1.00 2.39
C GLY A 300 11.87 -0.22 1.81
N GLY A 301 12.47 -1.42 1.91
CA GLY A 301 11.86 -2.67 1.46
C GLY A 301 10.75 -3.16 2.41
N SER A 302 9.95 -4.16 1.95
CA SER A 302 8.81 -4.66 2.73
C SER A 302 9.19 -5.21 4.11
N ILE A 303 10.28 -5.98 4.22
CA ILE A 303 10.77 -6.51 5.51
C ILE A 303 11.53 -5.43 6.28
N GLY A 304 12.40 -4.66 5.60
CA GLY A 304 13.21 -3.62 6.23
C GLY A 304 12.36 -2.55 6.89
N SER A 305 11.32 -2.06 6.20
CA SER A 305 10.40 -1.06 6.76
C SER A 305 9.62 -1.58 7.97
N GLU A 306 9.17 -2.85 7.93
CA GLU A 306 8.47 -3.43 9.07
C GLU A 306 9.42 -3.68 10.26
N LEU A 307 10.65 -4.12 10.00
CA LEU A 307 11.68 -4.17 11.04
C LEU A 307 11.88 -2.81 11.69
N CYS A 308 12.00 -1.74 10.88
CA CYS A 308 12.15 -0.39 11.41
C CYS A 308 10.97 0.01 12.32
N ARG A 309 9.71 -0.27 11.91
CA ARG A 309 8.52 0.00 12.74
C ARG A 309 8.55 -0.76 14.06
N GLN A 310 8.89 -2.04 14.04
CA GLN A 310 8.93 -2.87 15.26
C GLN A 310 10.12 -2.53 16.14
N LEU A 311 11.27 -2.20 15.57
CA LEU A 311 12.43 -1.76 16.32
C LEU A 311 12.17 -0.48 17.12
N LEU A 312 11.33 0.43 16.65
CA LEU A 312 10.91 1.61 17.44
C LEU A 312 10.28 1.21 18.77
N THR A 313 9.47 0.16 18.79
CA THR A 313 8.82 -0.31 20.03
C THR A 313 9.81 -0.90 21.03
N THR A 314 11.01 -1.32 20.58
CA THR A 314 12.07 -1.84 21.44
C THR A 314 12.97 -0.74 22.03
N ARG A 315 12.73 0.52 21.67
CA ARG A 315 13.44 1.71 22.15
C ARG A 315 14.96 1.64 21.94
N PRO A 316 15.45 1.57 20.70
CA PRO A 316 16.87 1.70 20.42
C PRO A 316 17.31 3.15 20.72
N ARG A 317 18.58 3.33 21.12
CA ARG A 317 19.16 4.67 21.25
C ARG A 317 19.20 5.38 19.91
N ARG A 318 19.55 4.64 18.83
CA ARG A 318 19.66 5.16 17.45
C ARG A 318 19.24 4.09 16.46
N LEU A 319 18.48 4.50 15.44
CA LEU A 319 18.08 3.65 14.33
C LEU A 319 18.65 4.23 13.02
N LEU A 320 19.56 3.49 12.38
CA LEU A 320 20.19 3.85 11.10
C LEU A 320 19.44 3.16 9.96
N LEU A 321 18.93 3.94 9.02
CA LEU A 321 18.17 3.47 7.86
C LEU A 321 19.04 3.54 6.61
N VAL A 322 19.59 2.42 6.15
CA VAL A 322 20.39 2.37 4.91
C VAL A 322 19.51 1.86 3.77
N GLU A 323 19.39 2.65 2.70
CA GLU A 323 18.56 2.32 1.55
C GLU A 323 19.17 2.91 0.27
N ILE A 324 19.06 2.19 -0.84
CA ILE A 324 19.53 2.66 -2.16
C ILE A 324 18.45 3.48 -2.88
N SER A 325 17.19 3.21 -2.60
CA SER A 325 16.04 3.93 -3.16
C SER A 325 15.76 5.19 -2.35
N GLU A 326 16.00 6.37 -2.92
CA GLU A 326 15.63 7.64 -2.29
C GLU A 326 14.16 7.66 -1.89
N HIS A 327 13.26 7.24 -2.79
CA HIS A 327 11.83 7.20 -2.53
C HIS A 327 11.47 6.26 -1.36
N GLY A 328 12.06 5.06 -1.33
CA GLY A 328 11.85 4.10 -0.25
C GLY A 328 12.34 4.63 1.11
N LEU A 329 13.50 5.28 1.11
CA LEU A 329 14.07 5.90 2.30
C LEU A 329 13.20 7.06 2.81
N TYR A 330 12.72 7.91 1.91
CA TYR A 330 11.83 9.02 2.24
C TYR A 330 10.51 8.54 2.85
N GLN A 331 9.89 7.53 2.24
CA GLN A 331 8.62 6.98 2.75
C GLN A 331 8.74 6.44 4.17
N ILE A 332 9.73 5.58 4.44
CA ILE A 332 9.89 5.01 5.78
C ILE A 332 10.28 6.09 6.80
N LEU A 333 11.07 7.09 6.43
CA LEU A 333 11.41 8.19 7.32
C LEU A 333 10.17 8.99 7.72
N GLN A 334 9.29 9.33 6.79
CA GLN A 334 8.03 10.04 7.06
C GLN A 334 7.10 9.24 7.99
N GLU A 335 6.99 7.93 7.77
CA GLU A 335 6.20 7.05 8.65
C GLU A 335 6.74 7.05 10.08
N ILE A 336 8.05 6.89 10.24
CA ILE A 336 8.71 6.86 11.55
C ILE A 336 8.57 8.21 12.27
N GLN A 337 8.82 9.31 11.57
CA GLN A 337 8.65 10.65 12.14
C GLN A 337 7.23 10.90 12.59
N SER A 338 6.25 10.49 11.80
CA SER A 338 4.84 10.59 12.17
C SER A 338 4.51 9.77 13.43
N ALA A 339 5.09 8.57 13.57
CA ALA A 339 4.90 7.73 14.74
C ALA A 339 5.54 8.31 16.02
N LEU A 340 6.68 8.98 15.88
CA LEU A 340 7.39 9.61 17.01
C LEU A 340 6.75 10.93 17.49
N HIS A 341 5.94 11.60 16.66
CA HIS A 341 5.28 12.87 17.00
C HIS A 341 3.96 12.69 17.76
N PHE A 342 3.51 11.48 18.05
CA PHE A 342 2.32 11.26 18.88
C PHE A 342 2.61 11.57 20.37
N PRO A 343 1.72 12.31 21.08
CA PRO A 343 1.97 12.86 22.44
C PRO A 343 2.05 11.83 23.57
N GLU A 344 1.96 10.54 23.29
CA GLU A 344 2.06 9.48 24.31
C GLU A 344 3.52 9.05 24.60
N VAL A 345 4.51 9.54 23.84
CA VAL A 345 5.92 9.27 24.11
C VAL A 345 6.45 10.33 25.10
N SER A 346 6.79 9.90 26.30
CA SER A 346 7.40 10.80 27.32
C SER A 346 8.65 11.48 26.74
N GLN A 347 8.81 12.78 26.99
CA GLN A 347 9.90 13.63 26.47
C GLN A 347 11.32 13.17 26.83
N ASP A 348 11.47 12.19 27.71
CA ASP A 348 12.77 11.71 28.22
C ASP A 348 13.43 10.59 27.38
N GLU A 349 12.76 10.06 26.33
CA GLU A 349 13.30 8.94 25.54
C GLU A 349 13.30 9.25 24.03
N PHE A 350 14.22 10.11 23.61
CA PHE A 350 14.39 10.46 22.21
C PHE A 350 15.13 9.36 21.44
N ILE A 351 14.46 8.75 20.43
CA ILE A 351 15.10 7.82 19.49
C ILE A 351 15.65 8.63 18.32
N GLU A 352 16.97 8.61 18.16
CA GLU A 352 17.62 9.27 17.01
C GLU A 352 17.47 8.38 15.76
N VAL A 353 16.82 8.90 14.71
CA VAL A 353 16.62 8.21 13.42
C VAL A 353 17.47 8.88 12.35
N VAL A 354 18.36 8.11 11.72
CA VAL A 354 19.33 8.62 10.74
C VAL A 354 19.08 7.97 9.38
N PRO A 355 18.57 8.71 8.39
CA PRO A 355 18.41 8.23 7.03
C PRO A 355 19.73 8.30 6.26
N LEU A 356 20.15 7.20 5.65
CA LEU A 356 21.42 7.04 4.94
C LEU A 356 21.17 6.48 3.54
N LEU A 357 21.28 7.34 2.54
CA LEU A 357 21.21 6.92 1.14
C LEU A 357 22.54 6.27 0.75
N ALA A 358 22.54 4.95 0.54
CA ALA A 358 23.73 4.20 0.21
C ALA A 358 23.41 2.85 -0.45
N SER A 359 24.31 2.40 -1.33
CA SER A 359 24.35 1.02 -1.80
C SER A 359 25.13 0.14 -0.83
N VAL A 360 24.62 -1.04 -0.54
CA VAL A 360 25.33 -2.06 0.28
C VAL A 360 26.59 -2.61 -0.43
N CYS A 361 26.71 -2.38 -1.73
CA CYS A 361 27.88 -2.78 -2.52
C CYS A 361 29.01 -1.74 -2.49
N ASP A 362 28.75 -0.54 -1.97
CA ASP A 362 29.76 0.51 -1.84
C ASP A 362 30.56 0.29 -0.54
N GLU A 363 31.76 -0.28 -0.71
CA GLU A 363 32.64 -0.63 0.41
C GLU A 363 33.06 0.60 1.22
N VAL A 364 33.41 1.69 0.52
CA VAL A 364 33.87 2.93 1.17
C VAL A 364 32.74 3.52 2.00
N ARG A 365 31.57 3.64 1.40
CA ARG A 365 30.40 4.22 2.08
C ARG A 365 29.91 3.37 3.26
N MET A 366 29.88 2.05 3.11
CA MET A 366 29.49 1.16 4.22
C MET A 366 30.52 1.19 5.35
N GLN A 367 31.81 1.28 5.04
CA GLN A 367 32.86 1.44 6.05
C GLN A 367 32.73 2.79 6.78
N GLU A 368 32.48 3.90 6.08
CA GLU A 368 32.23 5.21 6.69
C GLU A 368 31.03 5.16 7.65
N ILE A 369 29.90 4.60 7.19
CA ILE A 369 28.69 4.47 8.00
C ILE A 369 28.99 3.69 9.29
N MET A 370 29.58 2.50 9.17
CA MET A 370 29.80 1.63 10.33
C MET A 370 30.87 2.17 11.29
N SER A 371 31.90 2.84 10.78
CA SER A 371 32.94 3.46 11.63
C SER A 371 32.43 4.70 12.38
N THR A 372 31.54 5.47 11.77
CA THR A 372 30.97 6.69 12.35
C THR A 372 30.01 6.38 13.48
N TRP A 373 29.05 5.49 13.25
CA TRP A 373 27.99 5.22 14.23
C TRP A 373 28.20 3.99 15.09
N LYS A 374 29.11 3.08 14.71
CA LYS A 374 29.46 1.83 15.41
C LYS A 374 28.24 1.07 15.89
N PRO A 375 27.36 0.63 14.98
CA PRO A 375 26.14 -0.07 15.35
C PRO A 375 26.48 -1.36 16.11
N GLN A 376 25.72 -1.66 17.16
CA GLN A 376 25.84 -2.92 17.91
C GLN A 376 25.11 -4.06 17.19
N THR A 377 24.04 -3.75 16.47
CA THR A 377 23.23 -4.76 15.76
C THR A 377 22.94 -4.29 14.34
N VAL A 378 23.09 -5.20 13.38
CA VAL A 378 22.79 -4.99 11.95
C VAL A 378 21.75 -6.01 11.50
N TYR A 379 20.64 -5.52 10.94
CA TYR A 379 19.67 -6.32 10.20
C TYR A 379 19.89 -6.10 8.71
N HIS A 380 20.44 -7.10 8.02
CA HIS A 380 20.75 -6.99 6.59
C HIS A 380 19.60 -7.56 5.75
N THR A 381 18.73 -6.65 5.24
CA THR A 381 17.57 -7.01 4.44
C THR A 381 17.72 -6.67 2.96
N ALA A 382 18.74 -5.86 2.61
CA ALA A 382 19.00 -5.43 1.24
C ALA A 382 19.31 -6.63 0.34
N ALA A 383 18.41 -6.94 -0.59
CA ALA A 383 18.60 -8.02 -1.56
C ALA A 383 17.62 -7.89 -2.74
N TYR A 384 18.02 -8.34 -3.93
CA TYR A 384 17.12 -8.57 -5.04
C TYR A 384 16.43 -9.94 -4.85
N LYS A 385 15.09 -9.96 -4.86
CA LYS A 385 14.28 -11.12 -4.50
C LYS A 385 13.44 -11.72 -5.64
N HIS A 386 13.20 -10.96 -6.71
CA HIS A 386 12.34 -11.41 -7.81
C HIS A 386 13.07 -12.38 -8.72
N VAL A 387 12.75 -13.67 -8.61
CA VAL A 387 13.41 -14.75 -9.35
C VAL A 387 13.51 -14.45 -10.85
N PRO A 388 12.43 -14.09 -11.57
CA PRO A 388 12.55 -13.84 -13.02
C PRO A 388 13.47 -12.67 -13.37
N ILE A 389 13.46 -11.61 -12.54
CA ILE A 389 14.34 -10.46 -12.79
C ILE A 389 15.80 -10.82 -12.58
N VAL A 390 16.12 -11.57 -11.52
CA VAL A 390 17.49 -12.01 -11.23
C VAL A 390 17.97 -13.04 -12.25
N GLU A 391 17.11 -13.92 -12.77
CA GLU A 391 17.47 -14.83 -13.86
C GLU A 391 17.89 -14.09 -15.13
N HIS A 392 17.22 -12.97 -15.44
CA HIS A 392 17.57 -12.10 -16.57
C HIS A 392 18.74 -11.14 -16.29
N ASN A 393 19.20 -11.04 -15.03
CA ASN A 393 20.28 -10.15 -14.60
C ASN A 393 21.18 -10.84 -13.57
N PRO A 394 21.83 -11.96 -13.93
CA PRO A 394 22.59 -12.79 -13.00
C PRO A 394 23.72 -12.05 -12.28
N ALA A 395 24.50 -11.26 -13.03
CA ALA A 395 25.63 -10.52 -12.49
C ALA A 395 25.18 -9.51 -11.42
N GLU A 396 24.08 -8.78 -11.66
CA GLU A 396 23.53 -7.84 -10.70
C GLU A 396 22.96 -8.57 -9.46
N GLY A 397 22.33 -9.73 -9.66
CA GLY A 397 21.89 -10.57 -8.56
C GLY A 397 23.03 -11.00 -7.64
N VAL A 398 24.14 -11.45 -8.21
CA VAL A 398 25.36 -11.84 -7.46
C VAL A 398 26.00 -10.62 -6.81
N ARG A 399 26.17 -9.52 -7.56
CA ARG A 399 26.79 -8.29 -7.05
C ARG A 399 26.04 -7.77 -5.82
N ASN A 400 24.72 -7.64 -5.90
CA ASN A 400 23.95 -7.11 -4.79
C ASN A 400 23.81 -8.11 -3.63
N ASN A 401 23.45 -9.36 -3.90
CA ASN A 401 23.09 -10.30 -2.84
C ASN A 401 24.30 -10.95 -2.17
N VAL A 402 25.38 -11.23 -2.93
CA VAL A 402 26.59 -11.86 -2.38
C VAL A 402 27.61 -10.80 -2.00
N TRP A 403 27.98 -9.92 -2.96
CA TRP A 403 28.99 -8.90 -2.72
C TRP A 403 28.53 -7.87 -1.71
N GLY A 404 27.31 -7.36 -1.84
CA GLY A 404 26.75 -6.44 -0.86
C GLY A 404 26.71 -7.02 0.55
N THR A 405 26.36 -8.31 0.72
CA THR A 405 26.43 -9.00 2.01
C THR A 405 27.86 -9.10 2.52
N LYS A 406 28.83 -9.48 1.67
CA LYS A 406 30.26 -9.57 2.03
C LYS A 406 30.79 -8.21 2.50
N VAL A 407 30.56 -7.15 1.73
CA VAL A 407 30.98 -5.78 2.08
C VAL A 407 30.42 -5.34 3.43
N CYS A 408 29.14 -5.52 3.64
CA CYS A 408 28.50 -5.18 4.92
C CYS A 408 29.05 -6.02 6.08
N ALA A 409 29.28 -7.32 5.88
CA ALA A 409 29.80 -8.21 6.92
C ALA A 409 31.25 -7.87 7.28
N GLU A 410 32.11 -7.61 6.30
CA GLU A 410 33.51 -7.19 6.56
C GLU A 410 33.56 -5.83 7.26
N ALA A 411 32.76 -4.86 6.84
CA ALA A 411 32.64 -3.58 7.52
C ALA A 411 32.13 -3.76 8.98
N ALA A 412 31.19 -4.68 9.21
CA ALA A 412 30.71 -5.01 10.54
C ALA A 412 31.81 -5.58 11.44
N VAL A 413 32.60 -6.53 10.94
CA VAL A 413 33.76 -7.11 11.67
C VAL A 413 34.79 -6.03 12.00
N ARG A 414 35.20 -5.22 11.00
CA ARG A 414 36.20 -4.15 11.19
C ARG A 414 35.78 -3.11 12.25
N ASN A 415 34.46 -2.91 12.44
CA ASN A 415 33.93 -1.89 13.36
C ASN A 415 33.33 -2.47 14.64
N GLY A 416 33.50 -3.76 14.91
CA GLY A 416 33.12 -4.39 16.16
C GLY A 416 31.60 -4.53 16.38
N VAL A 417 30.83 -4.70 15.31
CA VAL A 417 29.41 -5.02 15.37
C VAL A 417 29.22 -6.33 16.15
N GLN A 418 28.32 -6.32 17.15
CA GLN A 418 28.10 -7.50 17.98
C GLN A 418 27.24 -8.55 17.28
N ASN A 419 26.15 -8.13 16.65
CA ASN A 419 25.19 -9.02 16.02
C ASN A 419 24.92 -8.60 14.58
N PHE A 420 25.05 -9.53 13.64
CA PHE A 420 24.74 -9.33 12.23
C PHE A 420 23.73 -10.40 11.79
N ILE A 421 22.52 -9.97 11.44
CA ILE A 421 21.40 -10.83 11.09
C ILE A 421 21.07 -10.67 9.59
N LEU A 422 21.31 -11.70 8.78
CA LEU A 422 20.96 -11.74 7.37
C LEU A 422 19.53 -12.26 7.19
N ILE A 423 18.73 -11.54 6.44
CA ILE A 423 17.43 -12.03 5.97
C ILE A 423 17.65 -12.92 4.75
N SER A 424 17.31 -14.19 4.90
CA SER A 424 17.39 -15.20 3.85
C SER A 424 16.00 -15.69 3.42
N SER A 425 15.93 -16.81 2.70
CA SER A 425 14.71 -17.31 2.08
C SER A 425 14.69 -18.84 2.03
N ASP A 426 13.51 -19.44 1.93
CA ASP A 426 13.27 -20.82 1.56
C ASP A 426 13.95 -21.20 0.21
N LYS A 427 14.08 -20.26 -0.70
CA LYS A 427 14.70 -20.44 -2.02
C LYS A 427 16.22 -20.65 -1.96
N ALA A 428 16.87 -20.41 -0.81
CA ALA A 428 18.26 -20.79 -0.56
C ALA A 428 18.45 -22.31 -0.34
N VAL A 429 17.36 -23.05 -0.15
CA VAL A 429 17.37 -24.51 0.06
C VAL A 429 17.32 -25.21 -1.30
N ARG A 430 18.36 -25.99 -1.67
CA ARG A 430 18.48 -26.65 -2.98
C ARG A 430 18.01 -25.75 -4.14
N PRO A 431 18.69 -24.62 -4.36
CA PRO A 431 18.19 -23.60 -5.28
C PRO A 431 18.12 -24.14 -6.73
N THR A 432 17.04 -23.80 -7.43
CA THR A 432 16.85 -24.06 -8.86
C THR A 432 17.03 -22.79 -9.70
N ASN A 433 17.35 -21.68 -9.04
CA ASN A 433 17.46 -20.37 -9.64
C ASN A 433 18.63 -19.59 -9.05
N ILE A 434 19.09 -18.58 -9.81
CA ILE A 434 20.25 -17.74 -9.44
C ILE A 434 19.97 -16.97 -8.17
N MET A 435 18.78 -16.42 -8.00
CA MET A 435 18.42 -15.67 -6.78
C MET A 435 18.58 -16.53 -5.53
N GLY A 436 18.07 -17.76 -5.54
CA GLY A 436 18.25 -18.72 -4.43
C GLY A 436 19.72 -19.09 -4.21
N ALA A 437 20.48 -19.31 -5.31
CA ALA A 437 21.90 -19.59 -5.26
C ALA A 437 22.70 -18.43 -4.65
N THR A 438 22.37 -17.18 -5.00
CA THR A 438 23.02 -15.99 -4.42
C THR A 438 22.71 -15.87 -2.92
N LYS A 439 21.47 -16.15 -2.49
CA LYS A 439 21.11 -16.15 -1.07
C LYS A 439 21.87 -17.22 -0.30
N ARG A 440 21.97 -18.44 -0.84
CA ARG A 440 22.75 -19.52 -0.21
C ARG A 440 24.23 -19.17 -0.12
N LEU A 441 24.82 -18.61 -1.18
CA LEU A 441 26.22 -18.20 -1.16
C LEU A 441 26.46 -17.06 -0.13
N ALA A 442 25.54 -16.12 -0.01
CA ALA A 442 25.62 -15.07 1.02
C ALA A 442 25.59 -15.66 2.45
N GLU A 443 24.74 -16.67 2.72
CA GLU A 443 24.77 -17.40 3.99
C GLU A 443 26.14 -18.06 4.25
N MET A 444 26.70 -18.72 3.23
CA MET A 444 28.00 -19.40 3.34
C MET A 444 29.15 -18.40 3.60
N VAL A 445 29.10 -17.21 3.00
CA VAL A 445 30.05 -16.12 3.29
C VAL A 445 30.01 -15.76 4.78
N LEU A 446 28.81 -15.59 5.37
CA LEU A 446 28.68 -15.26 6.79
C LEU A 446 29.09 -16.41 7.71
N GLN A 447 28.77 -17.65 7.34
CA GLN A 447 29.20 -18.85 8.10
C GLN A 447 30.73 -18.95 8.11
N ALA A 448 31.36 -18.77 6.96
CA ALA A 448 32.82 -18.81 6.82
C ALA A 448 33.50 -17.66 7.58
N LEU A 449 32.99 -16.44 7.51
CA LEU A 449 33.50 -15.30 8.29
C LEU A 449 33.32 -15.52 9.80
N ASN A 450 32.28 -16.20 10.23
CA ASN A 450 32.04 -16.48 11.63
C ASN A 450 33.11 -17.46 12.23
N GLU A 451 33.68 -18.36 11.42
CA GLU A 451 34.78 -19.25 11.86
C GLU A 451 36.13 -18.54 11.95
N VAL A 452 36.40 -17.63 11.03
CA VAL A 452 37.71 -16.94 10.95
C VAL A 452 37.84 -15.78 11.95
N ALA A 453 36.72 -15.31 12.52
CA ALA A 453 36.75 -14.25 13.54
C ALA A 453 37.57 -14.68 14.76
N PRO A 454 38.56 -13.90 15.24
CA PRO A 454 39.68 -14.38 16.03
C PRO A 454 39.26 -15.02 17.38
N THR A 455 39.64 -16.27 17.55
CA THR A 455 39.99 -16.78 18.87
C THR A 455 41.25 -16.02 19.33
N ALA A 456 41.45 -15.82 20.64
CA ALA A 456 42.51 -14.99 21.24
C ALA A 456 43.96 -15.29 20.77
N ASP A 457 44.15 -16.34 19.95
CA ASP A 457 45.47 -16.88 19.54
C ASP A 457 45.69 -16.94 18.03
N SER A 458 44.82 -16.43 17.17
CA SER A 458 45.01 -16.55 15.71
C SER A 458 45.40 -15.25 15.04
N HIS A 459 46.42 -15.36 14.17
CA HIS A 459 47.05 -14.31 13.37
C HIS A 459 46.00 -13.42 12.64
N ALA A 460 46.25 -12.11 12.73
CA ALA A 460 45.48 -11.06 12.09
C ALA A 460 45.20 -11.37 10.61
N ILE A 461 43.94 -11.27 10.19
CA ILE A 461 43.66 -10.99 8.78
C ILE A 461 44.33 -9.67 8.48
N ASN A 462 45.33 -9.67 7.58
CA ASN A 462 46.09 -8.50 7.16
C ASN A 462 45.20 -7.47 6.44
N ALA A 463 44.49 -6.69 7.21
CA ALA A 463 43.87 -5.44 6.84
C ALA A 463 44.35 -4.41 7.86
N GLY A 464 45.60 -3.97 7.73
CA GLY A 464 46.17 -2.82 8.43
C GLY A 464 45.98 -2.80 9.95
N ASN A 465 47.00 -3.20 10.70
CA ASN A 465 47.32 -2.88 12.13
C ASN A 465 46.23 -2.59 13.16
N SER A 466 45.06 -3.23 13.15
CA SER A 466 44.13 -3.14 14.23
C SER A 466 43.69 -4.53 14.72
N VAL A 467 44.04 -4.84 15.97
CA VAL A 467 43.62 -6.07 16.69
C VAL A 467 42.14 -5.94 17.08
N PHE A 468 41.26 -6.70 16.42
CA PHE A 468 39.83 -6.72 16.75
C PHE A 468 39.57 -7.59 17.98
N ARG A 469 39.03 -7.01 19.03
CA ARG A 469 38.76 -7.68 20.33
C ARG A 469 37.35 -8.27 20.50
N THR A 470 36.44 -8.08 19.52
CA THR A 470 35.06 -8.57 19.66
C THR A 470 34.64 -9.38 18.44
N LYS A 471 34.17 -10.60 18.69
CA LYS A 471 33.66 -11.50 17.64
C LYS A 471 32.25 -11.08 17.21
N THR A 472 32.07 -10.71 15.94
CA THR A 472 30.76 -10.49 15.35
C THR A 472 29.99 -11.82 15.28
N CYS A 473 28.80 -11.88 15.90
CA CYS A 473 27.91 -13.02 15.84
C CYS A 473 27.05 -12.93 14.57
N PHE A 474 27.34 -13.75 13.57
CA PHE A 474 26.58 -13.84 12.35
C PHE A 474 25.43 -14.85 12.49
N SER A 475 24.25 -14.48 12.01
CA SER A 475 23.11 -15.40 11.93
C SER A 475 22.28 -15.12 10.67
N MET A 476 21.62 -16.13 10.18
CA MET A 476 20.78 -16.11 8.99
C MET A 476 19.37 -16.57 9.37
N VAL A 477 18.35 -15.90 8.82
CA VAL A 477 16.95 -16.25 9.10
C VAL A 477 16.24 -16.54 7.78
N ARG A 478 15.80 -17.80 7.61
CA ARG A 478 15.06 -18.28 6.45
C ARG A 478 13.58 -18.30 6.74
N PHE A 479 12.80 -17.80 5.78
CA PHE A 479 11.35 -17.95 5.75
C PHE A 479 10.84 -17.92 4.32
N GLY A 480 9.59 -18.35 4.13
CA GLY A 480 8.93 -18.40 2.84
C GLY A 480 8.39 -17.05 2.38
N ASN A 481 7.26 -17.09 1.67
CA ASN A 481 6.66 -15.86 1.15
C ASN A 481 5.98 -15.06 2.27
N VAL A 482 6.07 -13.74 2.16
CA VAL A 482 5.33 -12.84 3.04
C VAL A 482 4.18 -12.19 2.28
N LEU A 483 3.03 -12.12 2.93
CA LEU A 483 1.81 -11.54 2.36
C LEU A 483 1.95 -10.02 2.18
N ASN A 484 1.29 -9.49 1.15
CA ASN A 484 1.26 -8.05 0.86
C ASN A 484 2.65 -7.40 0.63
N SER A 485 3.70 -8.20 0.43
CA SER A 485 4.99 -7.65 0.03
C SER A 485 4.94 -7.13 -1.41
N SER A 486 5.78 -6.14 -1.71
CA SER A 486 5.88 -5.55 -3.05
C SER A 486 6.09 -6.63 -4.13
N GLY A 487 5.25 -6.61 -5.19
CA GLY A 487 5.27 -7.59 -6.28
C GLY A 487 4.81 -9.00 -5.88
N SER A 488 4.13 -9.18 -4.74
CA SER A 488 3.59 -10.49 -4.34
C SER A 488 2.28 -10.84 -5.06
N VAL A 489 1.94 -12.13 -5.03
CA VAL A 489 0.83 -12.71 -5.80
C VAL A 489 -0.54 -12.14 -5.44
N VAL A 490 -0.75 -11.73 -4.20
CA VAL A 490 -2.05 -11.29 -3.73
C VAL A 490 -2.45 -9.89 -4.22
N PRO A 491 -1.60 -8.85 -4.11
CA PRO A 491 -1.86 -7.58 -4.77
C PRO A 491 -2.11 -7.72 -6.28
N LEU A 492 -1.35 -8.60 -6.95
CA LEU A 492 -1.54 -8.88 -8.37
C LEU A 492 -2.95 -9.46 -8.65
N PHE A 493 -3.40 -10.45 -7.86
CA PHE A 493 -4.73 -11.03 -8.04
C PHE A 493 -5.84 -10.01 -7.83
N ARG A 494 -5.72 -9.15 -6.81
CA ARG A 494 -6.70 -8.08 -6.56
C ARG A 494 -6.77 -7.10 -7.73
N GLU A 495 -5.63 -6.71 -8.27
CA GLU A 495 -5.57 -5.83 -9.43
C GLU A 495 -6.20 -6.50 -10.66
N GLN A 496 -5.88 -7.77 -10.92
CA GLN A 496 -6.47 -8.53 -12.03
C GLN A 496 -7.98 -8.69 -11.87
N ILE A 497 -8.49 -8.97 -10.67
CA ILE A 497 -9.93 -9.02 -10.37
C ILE A 497 -10.59 -7.67 -10.62
N LYS A 498 -9.99 -6.58 -10.14
CA LYS A 498 -10.49 -5.22 -10.34
C LYS A 498 -10.60 -4.84 -11.82
N ASN A 499 -9.70 -5.36 -12.65
CA ASN A 499 -9.67 -5.16 -14.10
C ASN A 499 -10.55 -6.14 -14.89
N GLY A 500 -11.30 -7.04 -14.22
CA GLY A 500 -12.20 -8.01 -14.86
C GLY A 500 -11.53 -9.32 -15.24
N GLY A 501 -10.31 -9.60 -14.79
CA GLY A 501 -9.55 -10.82 -15.05
C GLY A 501 -8.80 -10.82 -16.40
N PRO A 502 -8.23 -11.95 -16.83
CA PRO A 502 -8.11 -13.19 -16.06
C PRO A 502 -7.08 -13.11 -14.92
N ILE A 503 -7.24 -13.95 -13.89
CA ILE A 503 -6.16 -14.21 -12.93
C ILE A 503 -5.12 -15.11 -13.61
N THR A 504 -3.84 -14.74 -13.50
CA THR A 504 -2.76 -15.54 -14.10
C THR A 504 -2.03 -16.35 -13.04
N LEU A 505 -1.92 -17.65 -13.24
CA LEU A 505 -1.17 -18.59 -12.43
C LEU A 505 -0.10 -19.30 -13.26
N THR A 506 1.04 -19.59 -12.65
CA THR A 506 2.12 -20.31 -13.35
C THR A 506 1.86 -21.82 -13.42
N HIS A 507 1.19 -22.41 -12.43
CA HIS A 507 0.79 -23.82 -12.44
C HIS A 507 -0.40 -24.07 -11.50
N SER A 508 -1.27 -25.03 -11.83
CA SER A 508 -2.46 -25.38 -11.02
C SER A 508 -2.12 -25.91 -9.63
N ASP A 509 -1.02 -26.64 -9.50
CA ASP A 509 -0.63 -27.33 -8.26
C ASP A 509 0.49 -26.63 -7.49
N ILE A 510 0.84 -25.42 -7.89
CA ILE A 510 1.88 -24.65 -7.21
C ILE A 510 1.46 -24.32 -5.77
N THR A 511 2.35 -24.62 -4.83
CA THR A 511 2.14 -24.30 -3.42
C THR A 511 3.21 -23.35 -2.92
N ARG A 512 2.86 -22.54 -1.92
CA ARG A 512 3.80 -21.63 -1.23
C ARG A 512 3.46 -21.58 0.24
N TYR A 513 4.50 -21.38 1.04
CA TYR A 513 4.34 -21.04 2.45
C TYR A 513 4.10 -19.55 2.59
N PHE A 514 3.21 -19.17 3.49
CA PHE A 514 2.89 -17.76 3.74
C PHE A 514 2.96 -17.40 5.21
N MET A 515 3.42 -16.17 5.45
CA MET A 515 3.46 -15.53 6.77
C MET A 515 3.10 -14.05 6.61
N THR A 516 2.68 -13.40 7.68
CA THR A 516 2.51 -11.94 7.65
C THR A 516 3.86 -11.24 7.70
N ILE A 517 3.98 -10.05 7.12
CA ILE A 517 5.23 -9.26 7.19
C ILE A 517 5.57 -8.95 8.65
N SER A 518 4.55 -8.60 9.46
CA SER A 518 4.73 -8.28 10.88
C SER A 518 5.21 -9.48 11.69
N GLU A 519 4.64 -10.67 11.49
CA GLU A 519 5.10 -11.90 12.14
C GLU A 519 6.54 -12.25 11.74
N ALA A 520 6.87 -12.14 10.44
CA ALA A 520 8.22 -12.41 9.95
C ALA A 520 9.26 -11.47 10.59
N ALA A 521 9.00 -10.16 10.62
CA ALA A 521 9.89 -9.19 11.23
C ALA A 521 10.09 -9.45 12.73
N GLN A 522 9.01 -9.73 13.44
CA GLN A 522 9.03 -10.04 14.86
C GLN A 522 9.87 -11.29 15.17
N LEU A 523 9.68 -12.37 14.41
CA LEU A 523 10.44 -13.60 14.56
C LEU A 523 11.92 -13.42 14.18
N VAL A 524 12.22 -12.58 13.18
CA VAL A 524 13.61 -12.22 12.82
C VAL A 524 14.34 -11.54 13.97
N ILE A 525 13.71 -10.58 14.65
CA ILE A 525 14.30 -9.89 15.81
C ILE A 525 14.61 -10.91 16.91
N GLN A 526 13.67 -11.80 17.21
CA GLN A 526 13.81 -12.83 18.24
C GLN A 526 14.85 -13.89 17.85
N ALA A 527 14.90 -14.32 16.59
CA ALA A 527 15.92 -15.26 16.10
C ALA A 527 17.33 -14.68 16.27
N GLY A 528 17.55 -13.41 15.90
CA GLY A 528 18.81 -12.72 16.09
C GLY A 528 19.25 -12.64 17.56
N ALA A 529 18.30 -12.56 18.50
CA ALA A 529 18.58 -12.56 19.94
C ALA A 529 19.01 -13.94 20.49
N MET A 530 18.71 -15.02 19.78
CA MET A 530 19.10 -16.39 20.15
C MET A 530 20.37 -16.88 19.47
N ALA A 531 20.98 -16.06 18.60
CA ALA A 531 22.14 -16.44 17.83
C ALA A 531 23.38 -16.66 18.72
N SER A 532 24.16 -17.66 18.36
CA SER A 532 25.46 -17.99 18.96
C SER A 532 26.63 -17.95 17.96
N GLY A 533 26.34 -17.74 16.69
CA GLY A 533 27.29 -17.55 15.60
C GLY A 533 27.27 -18.67 14.55
N GLY A 534 27.13 -18.28 13.28
CA GLY A 534 27.01 -19.20 12.13
C GLY A 534 25.65 -19.90 12.02
N ASP A 535 24.67 -19.49 12.82
CA ASP A 535 23.37 -20.14 12.93
C ASP A 535 22.45 -19.83 11.76
N VAL A 536 21.80 -20.86 11.22
CA VAL A 536 20.71 -20.73 10.27
C VAL A 536 19.39 -21.00 11.00
N PHE A 537 18.63 -19.95 11.23
CA PHE A 537 17.29 -20.07 11.77
C PHE A 537 16.27 -20.26 10.66
N VAL A 538 15.25 -21.05 10.91
CA VAL A 538 14.14 -21.30 10.01
C VAL A 538 12.85 -20.99 10.74
N LEU A 539 12.07 -20.10 10.18
CA LEU A 539 10.77 -19.77 10.76
C LEU A 539 9.75 -20.84 10.38
N ASP A 540 8.98 -21.29 11.36
CA ASP A 540 7.87 -22.20 11.10
C ASP A 540 6.79 -21.48 10.30
N MET A 541 6.60 -21.94 9.06
CA MET A 541 5.67 -21.35 8.11
C MET A 541 4.27 -21.95 8.16
N GLY A 542 4.06 -22.99 8.99
CA GLY A 542 2.81 -23.77 8.99
C GLY A 542 2.64 -24.60 7.71
N GLU A 543 1.39 -24.83 7.30
CA GLU A 543 1.06 -25.63 6.14
C GLU A 543 1.21 -24.85 4.82
N PRO A 544 1.65 -25.50 3.73
CA PRO A 544 1.75 -24.86 2.43
C PRO A 544 0.35 -24.62 1.84
N VAL A 545 0.18 -23.46 1.21
CA VAL A 545 -1.09 -23.03 0.59
C VAL A 545 -1.01 -23.21 -0.92
N ARG A 546 -1.98 -23.89 -1.51
CA ARG A 546 -2.13 -23.99 -2.97
C ARG A 546 -2.61 -22.65 -3.53
N ILE A 547 -1.84 -22.09 -4.48
CA ILE A 547 -2.11 -20.74 -4.99
C ILE A 547 -3.43 -20.67 -5.76
N TYR A 548 -3.83 -21.76 -6.43
CA TYR A 548 -5.14 -21.86 -7.09
C TYR A 548 -6.30 -21.69 -6.08
N ASP A 549 -6.20 -22.33 -4.90
CA ASP A 549 -7.25 -22.25 -3.89
C ASP A 549 -7.30 -20.86 -3.26
N LEU A 550 -6.14 -20.22 -3.08
CA LEU A 550 -6.04 -18.83 -2.62
C LEU A 550 -6.71 -17.89 -3.63
N ALA A 551 -6.40 -18.02 -4.93
CA ALA A 551 -7.03 -17.22 -5.98
C ALA A 551 -8.55 -17.40 -6.01
N SER A 552 -9.01 -18.66 -5.94
CA SER A 552 -10.43 -19.00 -5.92
C SER A 552 -11.16 -18.38 -4.73
N ARG A 553 -10.54 -18.43 -3.54
CA ARG A 553 -11.09 -17.79 -2.33
C ARG A 553 -11.20 -16.27 -2.48
N ILE A 554 -10.16 -15.62 -3.03
CA ILE A 554 -10.18 -14.16 -3.24
C ILE A 554 -11.31 -13.77 -4.20
N VAL A 555 -11.49 -14.48 -5.32
CA VAL A 555 -12.59 -14.23 -6.27
C VAL A 555 -13.94 -14.35 -5.57
N ASN A 556 -14.18 -15.46 -4.87
CA ASN A 556 -15.46 -15.71 -4.20
C ASN A 556 -15.77 -14.66 -3.13
N LEU A 557 -14.77 -14.30 -2.33
CA LEU A 557 -14.93 -13.29 -1.26
C LEU A 557 -15.03 -11.86 -1.80
N SER A 558 -14.70 -11.64 -3.07
CA SER A 558 -15.00 -10.39 -3.79
C SER A 558 -16.43 -10.35 -4.35
N GLY A 559 -17.26 -11.37 -4.07
CA GLY A 559 -18.63 -11.46 -4.57
C GLY A 559 -18.74 -11.91 -6.03
N LEU A 560 -17.65 -12.39 -6.61
CA LEU A 560 -17.53 -12.85 -7.99
C LEU A 560 -17.47 -14.39 -8.06
N THR A 561 -17.69 -14.93 -9.25
CA THR A 561 -17.67 -16.38 -9.51
C THR A 561 -16.56 -16.76 -10.47
N LEU A 562 -15.96 -17.91 -10.24
CA LEU A 562 -14.97 -18.46 -11.18
C LEU A 562 -15.64 -18.93 -12.47
N ARG A 563 -15.02 -18.55 -13.60
CA ARG A 563 -15.33 -19.09 -14.92
C ARG A 563 -14.51 -20.34 -15.15
N ASN A 564 -15.18 -21.47 -15.31
CA ASN A 564 -14.58 -22.78 -15.61
C ASN A 564 -15.60 -23.63 -16.38
N GLU A 565 -15.23 -24.87 -16.70
CA GLU A 565 -16.10 -25.81 -17.44
C GLU A 565 -17.46 -26.04 -16.75
N ARG A 566 -17.50 -26.03 -15.40
CA ARG A 566 -18.74 -26.19 -14.61
C ARG A 566 -19.56 -24.90 -14.51
N ASN A 567 -18.93 -23.74 -14.73
CA ASN A 567 -19.57 -22.44 -14.72
C ASN A 567 -19.04 -21.56 -15.87
N PRO A 568 -19.46 -21.80 -17.11
CA PRO A 568 -18.97 -21.04 -18.29
C PRO A 568 -19.33 -19.55 -18.26
N LEU A 569 -20.37 -19.17 -17.51
CA LEU A 569 -20.83 -17.78 -17.34
C LEU A 569 -20.22 -17.11 -16.10
N GLY A 570 -19.21 -17.70 -15.49
CA GLY A 570 -18.51 -17.09 -14.36
C GLY A 570 -17.85 -15.77 -14.70
N ASP A 571 -17.60 -14.95 -13.68
CA ASP A 571 -17.10 -13.59 -13.83
C ASP A 571 -15.60 -13.55 -14.14
N ILE A 572 -14.78 -14.37 -13.47
CA ILE A 572 -13.30 -14.33 -13.52
C ILE A 572 -12.75 -15.70 -13.92
N GLU A 573 -11.89 -15.72 -14.93
CA GLU A 573 -11.15 -16.89 -15.37
C GLU A 573 -9.79 -16.97 -14.66
N ILE A 574 -9.32 -18.19 -14.34
CA ILE A 574 -7.94 -18.46 -13.94
C ILE A 574 -7.19 -19.07 -15.11
N LYS A 575 -6.19 -18.35 -15.64
CA LYS A 575 -5.38 -18.77 -16.78
C LYS A 575 -4.02 -19.28 -16.32
N ILE A 576 -3.66 -20.51 -16.74
CA ILE A 576 -2.34 -21.08 -16.47
C ILE A 576 -1.37 -20.61 -17.55
N THR A 577 -0.24 -20.00 -17.12
CA THR A 577 0.77 -19.39 -18.02
C THR A 577 2.02 -20.23 -18.22
N GLY A 578 2.20 -21.31 -17.45
CA GLY A 578 3.43 -22.10 -17.39
C GLY A 578 4.38 -21.61 -16.31
N LEU A 579 5.23 -22.51 -15.78
CA LEU A 579 6.27 -22.16 -14.81
C LEU A 579 7.30 -21.24 -15.46
N ARG A 580 7.76 -20.26 -14.72
CA ARG A 580 8.82 -19.33 -15.14
C ARG A 580 10.20 -19.98 -14.98
N PRO A 581 11.23 -19.53 -15.70
CA PRO A 581 12.60 -20.01 -15.52
C PRO A 581 13.01 -19.97 -14.04
N GLY A 582 13.52 -21.11 -13.53
CA GLY A 582 13.96 -21.23 -12.15
C GLY A 582 12.85 -21.32 -11.09
N GLU A 583 11.56 -21.31 -11.46
CA GLU A 583 10.45 -21.40 -10.50
C GLU A 583 10.22 -22.86 -10.10
N LYS A 584 10.13 -23.12 -8.77
CA LYS A 584 9.79 -24.43 -8.22
C LYS A 584 8.27 -24.61 -8.10
N LEU A 585 7.81 -25.84 -8.31
CA LEU A 585 6.42 -26.19 -8.04
C LEU A 585 6.12 -26.18 -6.53
N TYR A 586 7.05 -26.73 -5.73
CA TYR A 586 7.00 -26.80 -4.27
C TYR A 586 8.27 -26.20 -3.68
N GLU A 587 8.15 -25.39 -2.63
CA GLU A 587 9.30 -24.84 -1.90
C GLU A 587 9.63 -25.72 -0.68
N GLU A 588 10.91 -25.78 -0.32
CA GLU A 588 11.43 -26.52 0.82
C GLU A 588 11.98 -25.55 1.85
N LEU A 589 11.66 -25.74 3.11
CA LEU A 589 12.19 -24.89 4.20
C LEU A 589 13.56 -25.37 4.69
N LEU A 590 13.85 -26.67 4.59
CA LEU A 590 15.07 -27.31 5.10
C LEU A 590 15.52 -28.50 4.22
N ILE A 591 16.83 -28.80 4.26
CA ILE A 591 17.38 -30.04 3.71
C ILE A 591 17.38 -31.11 4.83
N GLY A 592 16.45 -32.08 4.76
CA GLY A 592 16.36 -33.19 5.70
C GLY A 592 15.83 -32.80 7.09
N ASN A 593 15.90 -33.73 8.05
CA ASN A 593 15.34 -33.60 9.40
C ASN A 593 16.34 -33.01 10.43
N ASN A 594 17.31 -32.21 10.02
CA ASN A 594 18.39 -31.69 10.88
C ASN A 594 18.03 -30.42 11.62
N SER A 595 16.76 -30.07 11.76
CA SER A 595 16.35 -28.92 12.57
C SER A 595 16.26 -29.28 14.05
N LYS A 596 16.74 -28.36 14.89
CA LYS A 596 16.60 -28.44 16.34
C LYS A 596 15.61 -27.36 16.82
N PRO A 597 14.73 -27.68 17.77
CA PRO A 597 13.89 -26.67 18.40
C PRO A 597 14.75 -25.63 19.13
N THR A 598 14.26 -24.41 19.21
CA THR A 598 14.84 -23.35 20.04
C THR A 598 13.94 -23.08 21.26
N GLN A 599 14.33 -22.10 22.08
CA GLN A 599 13.44 -21.63 23.15
C GLN A 599 12.18 -20.92 22.66
N HIS A 600 12.05 -20.68 21.36
CA HIS A 600 10.86 -20.08 20.74
C HIS A 600 10.15 -21.13 19.86
N GLN A 601 8.85 -21.35 20.08
CA GLN A 601 8.06 -22.40 19.44
C GLN A 601 8.03 -22.35 17.90
N ARG A 602 8.14 -21.14 17.31
CA ARG A 602 8.08 -20.90 15.87
C ARG A 602 9.44 -20.68 15.20
N ILE A 603 10.53 -20.88 15.92
CA ILE A 603 11.88 -20.70 15.38
C ILE A 603 12.66 -21.99 15.57
N LEU A 604 13.08 -22.58 14.47
CA LEU A 604 13.93 -23.77 14.44
C LEU A 604 15.36 -23.33 14.10
N LYS A 605 16.34 -24.09 14.56
CA LYS A 605 17.76 -23.89 14.26
C LYS A 605 18.23 -25.03 13.37
N ALA A 606 18.78 -24.72 12.20
CA ALA A 606 19.34 -25.68 11.26
C ALA A 606 20.87 -25.64 11.29
N HIS A 607 21.49 -26.75 11.00
CA HIS A 607 22.93 -26.83 10.77
C HIS A 607 23.19 -27.18 9.31
N GLU A 608 23.76 -26.20 8.58
CA GLU A 608 24.03 -26.30 7.15
C GLU A 608 25.53 -26.39 6.89
N LYS A 609 25.94 -27.29 6.00
CA LYS A 609 27.34 -27.41 5.56
C LYS A 609 27.75 -26.17 4.75
N PHE A 610 28.90 -25.64 5.01
CA PHE A 610 29.46 -24.50 4.27
C PHE A 610 30.94 -24.76 3.91
N ILE A 611 31.50 -23.91 3.07
CA ILE A 611 32.91 -23.98 2.64
C ILE A 611 33.74 -23.09 3.57
N PRO A 612 34.82 -23.58 4.20
CA PRO A 612 35.71 -22.76 5.02
C PRO A 612 36.27 -21.56 4.23
N TRP A 613 36.53 -20.47 4.93
CA TRP A 613 36.94 -19.19 4.33
C TRP A 613 38.14 -19.30 3.39
N GLU A 614 39.16 -20.07 3.77
CA GLU A 614 40.41 -20.29 2.99
C GLU A 614 40.09 -20.83 1.58
N HIS A 615 39.11 -21.71 1.46
CA HIS A 615 38.69 -22.27 0.17
C HIS A 615 37.65 -21.41 -0.56
N LEU A 616 36.83 -20.68 0.20
CA LEU A 616 35.77 -19.83 -0.36
C LEU A 616 36.34 -18.56 -0.99
N GLN A 617 37.35 -17.94 -0.36
CA GLN A 617 37.93 -16.68 -0.78
C GLN A 617 38.42 -16.73 -2.23
N GLY A 618 39.25 -17.72 -2.61
CA GLY A 618 39.75 -17.82 -3.98
C GLY A 618 38.67 -18.02 -5.05
N LYS A 619 37.54 -18.64 -4.66
CA LYS A 619 36.39 -18.77 -5.54
C LYS A 619 35.59 -17.45 -5.65
N LEU A 620 35.50 -16.69 -4.56
CA LEU A 620 34.92 -15.35 -4.59
C LEU A 620 35.75 -14.39 -5.44
N ASP A 621 37.08 -14.49 -5.39
CA ASP A 621 37.96 -13.68 -6.25
C ASP A 621 37.76 -14.02 -7.73
N SER A 622 37.65 -15.30 -8.07
CA SER A 622 37.28 -15.75 -9.41
C SER A 622 35.90 -15.25 -9.86
N LEU A 623 34.92 -15.27 -8.94
CA LEU A 623 33.60 -14.74 -9.18
C LEU A 623 33.61 -13.22 -9.40
N SER A 624 34.43 -12.49 -8.64
CA SER A 624 34.63 -11.04 -8.80
C SER A 624 35.18 -10.70 -10.19
N LEU A 625 36.17 -11.48 -10.66
CA LEU A 625 36.72 -11.29 -12.01
C LEU A 625 35.64 -11.54 -13.08
N ALA A 626 34.87 -12.62 -12.96
CA ALA A 626 33.78 -12.91 -13.89
C ALA A 626 32.69 -11.80 -13.89
N LEU A 627 32.40 -11.23 -12.72
CA LEU A 627 31.48 -10.09 -12.59
C LEU A 627 32.01 -8.82 -13.25
N SER A 628 33.33 -8.58 -13.20
CA SER A 628 33.93 -7.36 -13.78
C SER A 628 33.81 -7.32 -15.31
N ILE A 629 33.83 -8.50 -15.95
CA ILE A 629 33.71 -8.65 -17.42
C ILE A 629 32.32 -9.14 -17.85
N ASN A 630 31.40 -9.29 -16.93
CA ASN A 630 30.03 -9.76 -17.14
C ASN A 630 29.94 -11.15 -17.84
N ASP A 631 30.85 -12.06 -17.50
CA ASP A 631 30.88 -13.42 -18.05
C ASP A 631 29.80 -14.31 -17.39
N ILE A 632 28.60 -14.28 -17.94
CA ILE A 632 27.44 -14.99 -17.39
C ILE A 632 27.62 -16.51 -17.31
N PRO A 633 28.15 -17.20 -18.34
CA PRO A 633 28.46 -18.63 -18.26
C PRO A 633 29.40 -18.99 -17.12
N VAL A 634 30.48 -18.22 -16.92
CA VAL A 634 31.44 -18.44 -15.83
C VAL A 634 30.80 -18.18 -14.47
N ILE A 635 30.04 -17.07 -14.32
CA ILE A 635 29.28 -16.78 -13.09
C ILE A 635 28.37 -17.96 -12.70
N ARG A 636 27.58 -18.49 -13.64
CA ARG A 636 26.70 -19.64 -13.40
C ARG A 636 27.48 -20.89 -13.00
N ARG A 637 28.60 -21.17 -13.66
CA ARG A 637 29.47 -22.32 -13.36
C ARG A 637 30.06 -22.21 -11.95
N ILE A 638 30.55 -21.04 -11.55
CA ILE A 638 31.08 -20.81 -10.20
C ILE A 638 29.97 -21.00 -9.15
N LEU A 639 28.79 -20.42 -9.36
CA LEU A 639 27.65 -20.63 -8.46
C LEU A 639 27.30 -22.12 -8.33
N GLN A 640 27.31 -22.88 -9.43
CA GLN A 640 27.03 -24.33 -9.44
C GLN A 640 28.09 -25.12 -8.67
N GLN A 641 29.35 -24.73 -8.73
CA GLN A 641 30.43 -25.35 -7.97
C GLN A 641 30.36 -25.05 -6.46
N LEU A 642 29.95 -23.84 -6.09
CA LEU A 642 29.90 -23.40 -4.70
C LEU A 642 28.63 -23.83 -3.98
N VAL A 643 27.50 -23.76 -4.64
CA VAL A 643 26.20 -24.00 -4.03
C VAL A 643 25.70 -25.41 -4.33
N ASN A 644 25.87 -26.29 -3.34
CA ASN A 644 25.42 -27.67 -3.46
C ASN A 644 23.91 -27.73 -3.70
N GLY A 645 23.52 -28.54 -4.71
CA GLY A 645 22.11 -28.68 -5.11
C GLY A 645 21.57 -27.55 -5.99
N TYR A 646 22.43 -26.61 -6.42
CA TYR A 646 22.04 -25.66 -7.46
C TYR A 646 22.13 -26.31 -8.84
N HIS A 647 20.97 -26.49 -9.46
CA HIS A 647 20.80 -26.99 -10.81
C HIS A 647 20.13 -25.92 -11.67
N PRO A 648 20.93 -25.09 -12.40
CA PRO A 648 20.35 -24.07 -13.27
C PRO A 648 19.54 -24.69 -14.41
N SER A 649 18.49 -24.01 -14.85
CA SER A 649 17.86 -24.29 -16.14
C SER A 649 18.89 -24.22 -17.27
N ASN A 650 18.77 -25.05 -18.31
CA ASN A 650 19.83 -25.26 -19.31
C ASN A 650 20.21 -23.99 -20.09
N ASP A 651 19.33 -23.01 -20.24
CA ASP A 651 19.58 -21.83 -21.06
C ASP A 651 19.97 -20.59 -20.23
N VAL A 652 20.87 -19.78 -20.79
CA VAL A 652 21.12 -18.42 -20.30
C VAL A 652 20.01 -17.54 -20.82
N VAL A 653 19.33 -16.84 -19.89
CA VAL A 653 18.19 -15.95 -20.21
C VAL A 653 18.52 -14.47 -19.98
N ASP A 654 19.80 -14.13 -19.76
CA ASP A 654 20.26 -12.75 -19.65
C ASP A 654 20.09 -12.01 -20.98
N TRP A 655 19.37 -10.89 -20.95
CA TRP A 655 19.03 -10.15 -22.17
C TRP A 655 20.25 -9.53 -22.86
N VAL A 656 21.23 -9.03 -22.10
CA VAL A 656 22.45 -8.41 -22.65
C VAL A 656 23.31 -9.48 -23.29
N TYR A 657 23.49 -10.61 -22.62
CA TYR A 657 24.24 -11.74 -23.13
C TYR A 657 23.65 -12.28 -24.45
N LEU A 658 22.34 -12.51 -24.46
CA LEU A 658 21.63 -13.02 -25.65
C LEU A 658 21.72 -12.05 -26.84
N GLU A 659 21.66 -10.75 -26.59
CA GLU A 659 21.79 -9.74 -27.65
C GLU A 659 23.22 -9.68 -28.21
N GLN A 660 24.23 -9.79 -27.34
CA GLN A 660 25.64 -9.85 -27.77
C GLN A 660 25.93 -11.10 -28.62
N GLU A 661 25.40 -12.27 -28.23
CA GLU A 661 25.52 -13.50 -29.03
C GLU A 661 24.86 -13.34 -30.42
N ARG A 662 23.67 -12.73 -30.49
CA ARG A 662 23.00 -12.45 -31.76
C ARG A 662 23.83 -11.55 -32.67
N GLN A 663 24.42 -10.49 -32.11
CA GLN A 663 25.29 -9.57 -32.87
C GLN A 663 26.56 -10.26 -33.37
N SER A 664 27.16 -11.10 -32.52
CA SER A 664 28.35 -11.87 -32.89
C SER A 664 28.08 -12.96 -33.95
N ALA A 665 26.87 -13.53 -33.96
CA ALA A 665 26.46 -14.51 -34.96
C ALA A 665 26.11 -13.89 -36.32
N ASN A 666 25.81 -12.58 -36.35
CA ASN A 666 25.49 -11.81 -37.57
C ASN A 666 26.69 -11.05 -38.14
N SER A 667 27.82 -11.00 -37.44
CA SER A 667 29.11 -10.46 -37.87
C SER A 667 30.04 -11.56 -38.41
#